data_ef58ee820b39557e06d72ce7b03cd820
#
_entry.id   ef58ee820b39557e06d72ce7b03cd820
#
_cell.length_a   1.000
_cell.length_b   1.000
_cell.length_c   1.000
_cell.angle_alpha   90.00
_cell.angle_beta   90.00
_cell.angle_gamma   90.00
#
_symmetry.space_group_name_H-M   'P 1'
#
loop_
_entity.id
_entity.type
_entity.pdbx_description
1 polymer ?
#
loop_
_entity_poly.entity_id
_entity_poly.type
_entity_poly.pdbx_seq_one_letter_code
_entity_poly.pdbx_strand_id
1 'polypeptide(L)'
;MQIIKRLINKTVLLLTLIVMLSSVFSFQSVKAVSNSKTTEMIIHYKEKLGNTKDWNLWLWGENANGTSYEFTGEDEFGKYAKIKIDGDYNRVGFIVRTNEWEKDGGDRWIENIKDGRAEVWILSGDEKVYNSKPSSDLSIQKATIDSFHEITVTTNVPFNIKEKKIEIEGIKIKNITPYDINSGNITNKVKIITEQKIDLKQTYKVKIENLADTNTEIGQVIRSEEFDNLFYYGGNDLGNTYTPQHTKFRLWAPTASEAKLVTYKKWSDKIGAEINMQQGEKGTWTSELKGNQKGLFYTYKVKIGDKWTEAVDPYVRAASVNGDKGAVVNLEETNPKKWKANKKPKFKNPEDAIIYELHVRDLSIQSESGIKQKGKYLGVTEKGTKGPEGVKTGLDHIKDLGVTHVQFLPIFDYASVNEETLNEPQYNWGYDPKNFNVPEGSYSTNPYEPTVRITELKQMVQTLHDNNLRVVMDVVYNHMYNAAESNFHKLVPGYYYRYNEDGTFANGTGVGNDTASERKMMRKFMIDSVTYWAKEYNLDGFRFDLMGIHDYETMNEIRKAVNQIDPSIILHGEGWDLNTPLAAELKANQKNAEKMKGIAHFNDNIRDGLKGSVFEEKENGFINGKENMEDRIKKGITAGIDYDTNSSTYQDPEQVLTYVEAHDNHTLWDKLELTNPGDNDEVRKQMHKLSSSILLTSQGIPFLHAGQEFMRTKYGDHNSYKSPDSINQMDWLRRATFNNEVDYMKGLIELRKKYSAFRMTSAAQIKTQVSFIGAPKNTVAYTIEGNKNEYFTVAHNANREAVEITLPSKGPWKVLVDGKQAGSKPLYVVHDNKIKVPALSSFVLKLK
;
A
#
# COMPACT_ATOMS: atom_id res chain seq x y z
N MET A 1 -13.73 -58.58 -13.20
CA MET A 1 -12.71 -58.58 -14.26
C MET A 1 -13.28 -58.89 -15.67
N GLN A 2 -14.49 -59.43 -15.82
CA GLN A 2 -15.11 -59.64 -17.16
C GLN A 2 -15.92 -58.45 -17.69
N ILE A 3 -16.34 -57.49 -16.85
CA ILE A 3 -17.11 -56.33 -17.27
C ILE A 3 -16.19 -55.22 -17.84
N ILE A 4 -14.96 -55.13 -17.37
CA ILE A 4 -13.98 -54.13 -17.83
C ILE A 4 -13.39 -54.48 -19.20
N LYS A 5 -13.26 -55.77 -19.54
CA LYS A 5 -12.83 -56.22 -20.87
C LYS A 5 -13.88 -55.99 -21.97
N ARG A 6 -15.17 -55.86 -21.64
CA ARG A 6 -16.23 -55.59 -22.64
C ARG A 6 -16.37 -54.09 -22.98
N LEU A 7 -15.95 -53.21 -22.11
CA LEU A 7 -15.94 -51.73 -22.37
C LEU A 7 -14.73 -51.32 -23.21
N ILE A 8 -13.56 -51.91 -23.02
CA ILE A 8 -12.35 -51.57 -23.75
C ILE A 8 -12.45 -51.98 -25.23
N ASN A 9 -13.08 -53.14 -25.52
CA ASN A 9 -13.27 -53.61 -26.91
C ASN A 9 -14.31 -52.78 -27.71
N LYS A 10 -15.25 -52.08 -27.09
CA LYS A 10 -16.21 -51.23 -27.79
C LYS A 10 -15.62 -49.84 -28.11
N THR A 11 -14.72 -49.34 -27.32
CA THR A 11 -14.07 -48.04 -27.54
C THR A 11 -12.98 -48.13 -28.64
N VAL A 12 -12.27 -49.24 -28.72
CA VAL A 12 -11.29 -49.50 -29.79
C VAL A 12 -11.97 -49.71 -31.14
N LEU A 13 -13.16 -50.33 -31.20
CA LEU A 13 -13.89 -50.52 -32.44
C LEU A 13 -14.53 -49.21 -33.00
N LEU A 14 -14.83 -48.25 -32.13
CA LEU A 14 -15.36 -46.93 -32.52
C LEU A 14 -14.27 -46.01 -33.04
N LEU A 15 -13.05 -46.12 -32.52
CA LEU A 15 -11.88 -45.29 -33.01
C LEU A 15 -11.34 -45.82 -34.35
N THR A 16 -11.44 -47.14 -34.63
CA THR A 16 -11.02 -47.68 -35.92
C THR A 16 -12.03 -47.40 -37.05
N LEU A 17 -13.32 -47.18 -36.76
CA LEU A 17 -14.33 -46.82 -37.75
C LEU A 17 -14.25 -45.32 -38.14
N ILE A 18 -13.75 -44.47 -37.27
CA ILE A 18 -13.54 -43.04 -37.55
C ILE A 18 -12.28 -42.77 -38.40
N VAL A 19 -11.29 -43.68 -38.33
CA VAL A 19 -10.05 -43.58 -39.14
C VAL A 19 -10.19 -44.13 -40.54
N MET A 20 -11.18 -45.03 -40.82
CA MET A 20 -11.42 -45.59 -42.17
C MET A 20 -12.45 -44.83 -43.02
N LEU A 21 -13.09 -43.79 -42.48
CA LEU A 21 -14.00 -42.92 -43.25
C LEU A 21 -13.37 -41.59 -43.71
N SER A 22 -12.05 -41.38 -43.49
CA SER A 22 -11.35 -40.16 -43.86
C SER A 22 -10.46 -40.26 -45.12
N SER A 23 -10.62 -41.35 -45.92
CA SER A 23 -9.72 -41.55 -47.07
C SER A 23 -10.39 -41.56 -48.45
N VAL A 24 -11.60 -41.02 -48.61
CA VAL A 24 -12.19 -40.79 -49.94
C VAL A 24 -13.01 -39.51 -49.92
N PHE A 25 -12.34 -38.37 -49.89
CA PHE A 25 -12.85 -37.14 -50.43
C PHE A 25 -11.66 -36.29 -50.95
N SER A 26 -11.58 -36.16 -52.27
CA SER A 26 -10.71 -35.26 -53.00
C SER A 26 -10.91 -33.83 -52.50
N PHE A 27 -9.86 -33.23 -51.98
CA PHE A 27 -9.81 -31.81 -51.63
C PHE A 27 -9.95 -30.97 -52.90
N GLN A 28 -11.15 -30.48 -53.20
CA GLN A 28 -11.30 -29.20 -53.86
C GLN A 28 -11.08 -28.12 -52.76
N SER A 29 -10.07 -27.28 -52.98
CA SER A 29 -9.81 -26.11 -52.12
C SER A 29 -10.99 -25.15 -52.16
N VAL A 30 -11.87 -25.27 -51.21
CA VAL A 30 -12.77 -24.19 -50.83
C VAL A 30 -11.89 -23.20 -50.06
N LYS A 31 -11.61 -22.04 -50.70
CA LYS A 31 -11.11 -20.90 -49.93
C LYS A 31 -12.10 -20.65 -48.78
N ALA A 32 -11.65 -20.91 -47.54
CA ALA A 32 -12.32 -20.44 -46.38
C ALA A 32 -12.34 -18.90 -46.50
N VAL A 33 -13.51 -18.34 -46.71
CA VAL A 33 -13.76 -16.94 -46.45
C VAL A 33 -13.64 -16.84 -44.95
N SER A 34 -12.50 -16.32 -44.46
CA SER A 34 -12.35 -15.88 -43.08
C SER A 34 -13.39 -14.74 -42.91
N ASN A 35 -14.52 -14.99 -42.24
CA ASN A 35 -15.30 -13.91 -41.69
C ASN A 35 -14.41 -13.28 -40.60
N SER A 36 -13.51 -12.39 -41.03
CA SER A 36 -12.83 -11.51 -40.07
C SER A 36 -13.91 -10.66 -39.42
N LYS A 37 -14.17 -10.86 -38.13
CA LYS A 37 -15.00 -9.95 -37.37
C LYS A 37 -14.39 -8.55 -37.51
N THR A 38 -15.22 -7.58 -37.77
CA THR A 38 -14.81 -6.18 -37.93
C THR A 38 -15.63 -5.32 -36.98
N THR A 39 -15.01 -4.31 -36.41
CA THR A 39 -15.69 -3.29 -35.60
C THR A 39 -15.88 -2.05 -36.42
N GLU A 40 -17.15 -1.59 -36.53
CA GLU A 40 -17.55 -0.41 -37.29
C GLU A 40 -17.93 0.72 -36.31
N MET A 41 -17.37 1.91 -36.54
CA MET A 41 -17.62 3.06 -35.67
C MET A 41 -17.98 4.29 -36.49
N ILE A 42 -18.89 5.10 -35.97
CA ILE A 42 -19.13 6.46 -36.44
C ILE A 42 -18.74 7.41 -35.31
N ILE A 43 -17.79 8.27 -35.58
CA ILE A 43 -17.31 9.28 -34.65
C ILE A 43 -17.69 10.65 -35.19
N HIS A 44 -18.58 11.36 -34.48
CA HIS A 44 -18.98 12.73 -34.81
C HIS A 44 -18.17 13.70 -33.97
N TYR A 45 -17.66 14.76 -34.56
CA TYR A 45 -16.81 15.76 -33.91
C TYR A 45 -17.32 17.18 -34.19
N LYS A 46 -17.66 17.87 -33.10
CA LYS A 46 -18.01 19.29 -33.12
C LYS A 46 -16.80 20.14 -32.86
N GLU A 47 -16.32 20.79 -33.90
CA GLU A 47 -15.14 21.65 -33.81
C GLU A 47 -15.44 22.94 -33.02
N LYS A 48 -14.44 23.46 -32.30
CA LYS A 48 -14.52 24.74 -31.60
C LYS A 48 -14.65 25.90 -32.59
N LEU A 49 -15.56 26.84 -32.31
CA LEU A 49 -15.71 28.04 -33.11
C LEU A 49 -14.39 28.78 -33.28
N GLY A 50 -14.01 29.07 -34.51
CA GLY A 50 -12.78 29.79 -34.84
C GLY A 50 -11.51 28.92 -34.95
N ASN A 51 -11.62 27.60 -34.83
CA ASN A 51 -10.55 26.70 -35.09
C ASN A 51 -10.41 26.38 -36.58
N THR A 52 -9.21 26.53 -37.15
CA THR A 52 -8.92 26.28 -38.59
C THR A 52 -7.93 25.16 -38.77
N LYS A 53 -7.74 24.30 -37.75
CA LYS A 53 -6.77 23.21 -37.78
C LYS A 53 -7.31 22.03 -38.57
N ASP A 54 -6.40 21.32 -39.20
CA ASP A 54 -6.71 20.13 -39.97
C ASP A 54 -6.68 18.91 -39.04
N TRP A 55 -7.84 18.67 -38.41
CA TRP A 55 -8.00 17.57 -37.45
C TRP A 55 -8.22 16.23 -38.16
N ASN A 56 -7.59 15.17 -37.61
CA ASN A 56 -7.85 13.78 -37.94
C ASN A 56 -7.99 12.93 -36.67
N LEU A 57 -8.23 11.65 -36.85
CA LEU A 57 -8.41 10.71 -35.76
C LEU A 57 -7.25 9.71 -35.72
N TRP A 58 -6.73 9.42 -34.55
CA TRP A 58 -5.80 8.32 -34.32
C TRP A 58 -6.48 7.29 -33.44
N LEU A 59 -6.72 6.06 -33.98
CA LEU A 59 -7.44 5.00 -33.28
C LEU A 59 -6.52 3.81 -33.00
N TRP A 60 -6.77 3.15 -31.86
CA TRP A 60 -6.13 1.88 -31.48
C TRP A 60 -7.11 0.95 -30.80
N GLY A 61 -7.02 -0.38 -31.07
CA GLY A 61 -7.71 -1.41 -30.33
C GLY A 61 -6.91 -1.85 -29.07
N GLU A 62 -7.49 -2.70 -28.25
CA GLU A 62 -6.75 -3.36 -27.16
C GLU A 62 -5.59 -4.18 -27.77
N ASN A 63 -4.36 -3.88 -27.35
CA ASN A 63 -3.13 -4.53 -27.83
C ASN A 63 -2.77 -4.34 -29.32
N ALA A 64 -3.34 -3.33 -30.00
CA ALA A 64 -3.07 -3.03 -31.40
C ALA A 64 -2.33 -1.70 -31.58
N ASN A 65 -1.47 -1.61 -32.61
CA ASN A 65 -0.87 -0.35 -33.02
C ASN A 65 -1.93 0.61 -33.55
N GLY A 66 -1.81 1.89 -33.21
CA GLY A 66 -2.76 2.90 -33.68
C GLY A 66 -2.63 3.19 -35.18
N THR A 67 -3.73 3.65 -35.80
CA THR A 67 -3.82 4.04 -37.22
C THR A 67 -4.55 5.37 -37.35
N SER A 68 -4.11 6.21 -38.30
CA SER A 68 -4.73 7.49 -38.62
C SER A 68 -5.95 7.32 -39.53
N TYR A 69 -7.01 8.08 -39.24
CA TYR A 69 -8.23 8.15 -40.06
C TYR A 69 -8.64 9.60 -40.25
N GLU A 70 -9.03 9.94 -41.48
CA GLU A 70 -9.54 11.27 -41.78
C GLU A 70 -11.06 11.35 -41.51
N PHE A 71 -11.56 12.56 -41.26
CA PHE A 71 -13.00 12.80 -41.24
C PHE A 71 -13.54 12.62 -42.65
N THR A 72 -14.61 11.84 -42.80
CA THR A 72 -15.15 11.40 -44.10
C THR A 72 -16.31 12.30 -44.61
N GLY A 73 -16.79 13.22 -43.77
CA GLY A 73 -17.86 14.12 -44.11
C GLY A 73 -18.29 15.05 -43.00
N GLU A 74 -19.33 15.85 -43.23
CA GLU A 74 -19.97 16.72 -42.26
C GLU A 74 -21.45 16.43 -42.19
N ASP A 75 -22.06 16.58 -41.01
CA ASP A 75 -23.47 16.51 -40.75
C ASP A 75 -23.95 17.74 -39.97
N GLU A 76 -25.19 17.75 -39.49
CA GLU A 76 -25.74 18.87 -38.71
C GLU A 76 -25.03 19.09 -37.35
N PHE A 77 -24.29 18.08 -36.85
CA PHE A 77 -23.49 18.20 -35.62
C PHE A 77 -22.09 18.76 -35.90
N GLY A 78 -21.43 18.31 -36.96
CA GLY A 78 -20.07 18.70 -37.34
C GLY A 78 -19.43 17.69 -38.26
N LYS A 79 -18.08 17.56 -38.18
CA LYS A 79 -17.31 16.55 -38.91
C LYS A 79 -17.68 15.15 -38.41
N TYR A 80 -17.70 14.15 -39.31
CA TYR A 80 -17.80 12.74 -38.88
C TYR A 80 -16.83 11.84 -39.65
N ALA A 81 -16.46 10.75 -39.01
CA ALA A 81 -15.68 9.66 -39.61
C ALA A 81 -16.45 8.33 -39.49
N LYS A 82 -16.58 7.60 -40.64
CA LYS A 82 -17.05 6.21 -40.61
C LYS A 82 -15.83 5.30 -40.74
N ILE A 83 -15.56 4.56 -39.69
CA ILE A 83 -14.31 3.80 -39.50
C ILE A 83 -14.66 2.33 -39.36
N LYS A 84 -13.88 1.50 -40.06
CA LYS A 84 -13.94 0.05 -39.95
C LYS A 84 -12.57 -0.48 -39.65
N ILE A 85 -12.44 -1.19 -38.52
CA ILE A 85 -11.18 -1.84 -38.09
C ILE A 85 -11.39 -3.36 -38.05
N ASP A 86 -10.36 -4.10 -38.47
CA ASP A 86 -10.37 -5.55 -38.40
C ASP A 86 -10.17 -5.99 -36.94
N GLY A 87 -11.07 -6.83 -36.44
CA GLY A 87 -11.11 -7.34 -35.09
C GLY A 87 -12.46 -7.16 -34.41
N ASP A 88 -12.67 -7.88 -33.32
CA ASP A 88 -13.83 -7.80 -32.44
C ASP A 88 -13.37 -7.14 -31.12
N TYR A 89 -13.62 -5.86 -30.97
CA TYR A 89 -13.15 -5.07 -29.85
C TYR A 89 -14.31 -4.75 -28.88
N ASN A 90 -14.06 -4.89 -27.58
CA ASN A 90 -14.98 -4.44 -26.55
C ASN A 90 -14.89 -2.92 -26.30
N ARG A 91 -13.69 -2.35 -26.56
CA ARG A 91 -13.45 -0.90 -26.51
C ARG A 91 -12.39 -0.50 -27.51
N VAL A 92 -12.44 0.73 -27.97
CA VAL A 92 -11.48 1.32 -28.90
C VAL A 92 -11.04 2.67 -28.37
N GLY A 93 -9.72 2.86 -28.23
CA GLY A 93 -9.13 4.15 -27.88
C GLY A 93 -8.99 5.05 -29.11
N PHE A 94 -9.11 6.36 -28.94
CA PHE A 94 -8.86 7.31 -30.00
C PHE A 94 -8.44 8.69 -29.49
N ILE A 95 -7.77 9.43 -30.38
CA ILE A 95 -7.37 10.82 -30.17
C ILE A 95 -7.83 11.64 -31.37
N VAL A 96 -8.40 12.83 -31.16
CA VAL A 96 -8.51 13.85 -32.20
C VAL A 96 -7.22 14.65 -32.20
N ARG A 97 -6.51 14.67 -33.35
CA ARG A 97 -5.19 15.29 -33.44
C ARG A 97 -4.95 15.91 -34.83
N THR A 98 -3.93 16.76 -34.95
CA THR A 98 -3.34 17.14 -36.26
C THR A 98 -2.28 16.13 -36.70
N ASN A 99 -1.85 16.21 -37.95
CA ASN A 99 -0.75 15.40 -38.45
C ASN A 99 0.58 15.65 -37.70
N GLU A 100 0.76 16.83 -37.10
CA GLU A 100 1.91 17.19 -36.25
C GLU A 100 1.74 16.78 -34.78
N TRP A 101 0.74 15.94 -34.47
CA TRP A 101 0.45 15.45 -33.11
C TRP A 101 -0.01 16.51 -32.09
N GLU A 102 -0.51 17.61 -32.56
CA GLU A 102 -1.28 18.49 -31.67
C GLU A 102 -2.63 17.84 -31.35
N LYS A 103 -2.96 17.70 -30.09
CA LYS A 103 -4.18 16.99 -29.63
C LYS A 103 -5.31 17.96 -29.31
N ASP A 104 -6.54 17.57 -29.60
CA ASP A 104 -7.75 18.22 -29.12
C ASP A 104 -8.26 17.48 -27.87
N GLY A 105 -7.60 17.70 -26.74
CA GLY A 105 -7.86 17.00 -25.49
C GLY A 105 -7.04 15.73 -25.29
N GLY A 106 -7.43 14.92 -24.31
CA GLY A 106 -6.75 13.69 -23.94
C GLY A 106 -7.13 12.48 -24.79
N ASP A 107 -6.65 11.31 -24.39
CA ASP A 107 -7.02 10.04 -24.97
C ASP A 107 -8.45 9.68 -24.55
N ARG A 108 -9.27 9.26 -25.50
CA ARG A 108 -10.68 8.95 -25.31
C ARG A 108 -10.96 7.49 -25.61
N TRP A 109 -12.03 6.92 -25.03
CA TRP A 109 -12.41 5.52 -25.23
C TRP A 109 -13.87 5.36 -25.61
N ILE A 110 -14.11 4.56 -26.63
CA ILE A 110 -15.44 4.06 -27.01
C ILE A 110 -15.62 2.73 -26.27
N GLU A 111 -16.47 2.70 -25.25
CA GLU A 111 -16.69 1.53 -24.40
C GLU A 111 -18.02 0.80 -24.68
N ASN A 112 -18.95 1.43 -25.38
CA ASN A 112 -20.28 0.88 -25.69
C ASN A 112 -20.35 0.33 -27.12
N ILE A 113 -19.50 -0.65 -27.45
CA ILE A 113 -19.54 -1.35 -28.72
C ILE A 113 -20.53 -2.51 -28.63
N LYS A 114 -21.61 -2.47 -29.40
CA LYS A 114 -22.67 -3.50 -29.46
C LYS A 114 -22.68 -4.16 -30.83
N ASP A 115 -22.60 -5.49 -30.84
CA ASP A 115 -22.61 -6.26 -32.10
C ASP A 115 -21.57 -5.77 -33.12
N GLY A 116 -20.37 -5.38 -32.63
CA GLY A 116 -19.29 -4.84 -33.44
C GLY A 116 -19.55 -3.43 -33.97
N ARG A 117 -20.48 -2.66 -33.39
CA ARG A 117 -20.83 -1.30 -33.84
C ARG A 117 -20.91 -0.31 -32.71
N ALA A 118 -20.45 0.93 -32.97
CA ALA A 118 -20.60 2.06 -32.06
C ALA A 118 -20.84 3.36 -32.87
N GLU A 119 -21.61 4.27 -32.29
CA GLU A 119 -21.77 5.65 -32.77
C GLU A 119 -21.59 6.59 -31.57
N VAL A 120 -20.65 7.53 -31.70
CA VAL A 120 -20.28 8.43 -30.60
C VAL A 120 -20.13 9.86 -31.09
N TRP A 121 -20.33 10.81 -30.17
CA TRP A 121 -20.21 12.25 -30.41
C TRP A 121 -19.17 12.85 -29.47
N ILE A 122 -18.46 13.85 -29.97
CA ILE A 122 -17.39 14.54 -29.25
C ILE A 122 -17.51 16.05 -29.47
N LEU A 123 -17.31 16.79 -28.41
CA LEU A 123 -17.16 18.25 -28.47
C LEU A 123 -15.66 18.60 -28.33
N SER A 124 -15.16 19.51 -29.16
CA SER A 124 -13.78 19.99 -29.10
C SER A 124 -13.42 20.50 -27.70
N GLY A 125 -12.32 20.03 -27.16
CA GLY A 125 -11.85 20.36 -25.80
C GLY A 125 -12.60 19.64 -24.66
N ASP A 126 -13.59 18.78 -24.96
CA ASP A 126 -14.27 17.94 -23.97
C ASP A 126 -13.67 16.52 -24.02
N GLU A 127 -13.26 15.99 -22.90
CA GLU A 127 -12.70 14.62 -22.79
C GLU A 127 -13.80 13.54 -22.85
N LYS A 128 -15.05 13.93 -22.66
CA LYS A 128 -16.19 13.01 -22.61
C LYS A 128 -16.58 12.48 -23.99
N VAL A 129 -16.80 11.17 -24.07
CA VAL A 129 -17.41 10.50 -25.23
C VAL A 129 -18.91 10.33 -24.98
N TYR A 130 -19.75 10.87 -25.85
CA TYR A 130 -21.17 10.82 -25.74
C TYR A 130 -21.75 9.69 -26.62
N ASN A 131 -22.61 8.84 -26.03
CA ASN A 131 -23.30 7.75 -26.75
C ASN A 131 -24.61 8.17 -27.43
N SER A 132 -24.96 9.43 -27.40
CA SER A 132 -26.05 10.07 -28.13
C SER A 132 -25.66 11.51 -28.43
N LYS A 133 -26.21 12.08 -29.51
CA LYS A 133 -25.92 13.46 -29.91
C LYS A 133 -26.12 14.43 -28.75
N PRO A 134 -25.04 15.05 -28.21
CA PRO A 134 -25.16 16.03 -27.14
C PRO A 134 -25.85 17.29 -27.71
N SER A 135 -26.60 17.99 -26.87
CA SER A 135 -27.15 19.29 -27.27
C SER A 135 -25.98 20.25 -27.54
N SER A 136 -25.97 20.85 -28.72
CA SER A 136 -25.05 21.93 -29.05
C SER A 136 -25.53 23.28 -28.54
N ASP A 137 -26.74 23.32 -27.94
CA ASP A 137 -27.24 24.51 -27.30
C ASP A 137 -26.39 24.83 -26.05
N LEU A 138 -26.05 26.10 -25.92
CA LEU A 138 -25.25 26.56 -24.78
C LEU A 138 -25.97 26.19 -23.47
N SER A 139 -25.26 25.51 -22.58
CA SER A 139 -25.75 25.11 -21.25
C SER A 139 -24.63 25.16 -20.23
N ILE A 140 -24.99 25.45 -18.98
CA ILE A 140 -24.03 25.38 -17.85
C ILE A 140 -23.86 23.91 -17.49
N GLN A 141 -22.63 23.43 -17.54
CA GLN A 141 -22.26 22.06 -17.14
C GLN A 141 -21.93 21.96 -15.65
N LYS A 142 -21.22 22.98 -15.14
CA LYS A 142 -20.74 22.98 -13.76
C LYS A 142 -20.50 24.39 -13.27
N ALA A 143 -20.72 24.62 -11.96
CA ALA A 143 -20.27 25.81 -11.25
C ALA A 143 -19.58 25.39 -9.96
N THR A 144 -18.30 25.74 -9.77
CA THR A 144 -17.48 25.32 -8.61
C THR A 144 -16.98 26.53 -7.84
N ILE A 145 -17.02 26.41 -6.50
CA ILE A 145 -16.42 27.39 -5.59
C ILE A 145 -14.94 27.02 -5.43
N ASP A 146 -14.02 27.76 -6.05
CA ASP A 146 -12.59 27.43 -6.09
C ASP A 146 -11.75 28.23 -5.11
N SER A 147 -12.26 29.38 -4.62
CA SER A 147 -11.75 30.10 -3.45
C SER A 147 -12.90 30.75 -2.68
N PHE A 148 -12.62 31.36 -1.54
CA PHE A 148 -13.64 32.09 -0.77
C PHE A 148 -14.19 33.33 -1.49
N HIS A 149 -13.63 33.70 -2.63
CA HIS A 149 -14.03 34.83 -3.46
C HIS A 149 -14.13 34.47 -4.96
N GLU A 150 -14.04 33.19 -5.32
CA GLU A 150 -14.02 32.77 -6.72
C GLU A 150 -14.96 31.61 -7.00
N ILE A 151 -15.76 31.75 -8.05
CA ILE A 151 -16.58 30.67 -8.63
C ILE A 151 -16.16 30.50 -10.09
N THR A 152 -15.84 29.27 -10.47
CA THR A 152 -15.59 28.87 -11.85
C THR A 152 -16.84 28.26 -12.45
N VAL A 153 -17.27 28.77 -13.61
CA VAL A 153 -18.41 28.24 -14.37
C VAL A 153 -17.91 27.64 -15.66
N THR A 154 -18.32 26.41 -15.94
CA THR A 154 -17.98 25.69 -17.19
C THR A 154 -19.26 25.45 -17.98
N THR A 155 -19.25 25.76 -19.28
CA THR A 155 -20.32 25.50 -20.22
C THR A 155 -19.90 24.42 -21.23
N ASN A 156 -20.88 23.77 -21.84
CA ASN A 156 -20.63 22.73 -22.85
C ASN A 156 -20.00 23.25 -24.13
N VAL A 157 -20.29 24.52 -24.52
CA VAL A 157 -19.70 25.18 -25.68
C VAL A 157 -19.21 26.59 -25.28
N PRO A 158 -18.21 27.14 -25.97
CA PRO A 158 -17.78 28.51 -25.75
C PRO A 158 -18.87 29.56 -26.04
N PHE A 159 -18.91 30.59 -25.25
CA PHE A 159 -19.81 31.74 -25.44
C PHE A 159 -19.05 33.06 -25.19
N ASN A 160 -19.59 34.15 -25.70
CA ASN A 160 -19.03 35.47 -25.45
C ASN A 160 -19.53 36.01 -24.11
N ILE A 161 -18.59 36.11 -23.15
CA ILE A 161 -18.89 36.56 -21.77
C ILE A 161 -19.38 38.01 -21.67
N LYS A 162 -19.18 38.83 -22.71
CA LYS A 162 -19.65 40.23 -22.73
C LYS A 162 -21.08 40.33 -23.28
N GLU A 163 -21.58 39.32 -23.95
CA GLU A 163 -22.91 39.31 -24.59
C GLU A 163 -23.99 38.66 -23.72
N LYS A 164 -23.61 38.01 -22.63
CA LYS A 164 -24.50 37.32 -21.71
C LYS A 164 -24.43 37.93 -20.34
N LYS A 165 -25.58 38.21 -19.74
CA LYS A 165 -25.65 38.57 -18.32
C LYS A 165 -25.41 37.34 -17.45
N ILE A 166 -24.45 37.46 -16.51
CA ILE A 166 -24.15 36.41 -15.55
C ILE A 166 -24.45 36.94 -14.15
N GLU A 167 -25.23 36.20 -13.39
CA GLU A 167 -25.63 36.54 -12.02
C GLU A 167 -25.48 35.34 -11.08
N ILE A 168 -25.22 35.63 -9.81
CA ILE A 168 -25.22 34.64 -8.74
C ILE A 168 -26.24 35.10 -7.69
N GLU A 169 -27.23 34.25 -7.40
CA GLU A 169 -28.29 34.61 -6.45
C GLU A 169 -27.70 34.84 -5.05
N GLY A 170 -27.95 36.02 -4.49
CA GLY A 170 -27.48 36.40 -3.15
C GLY A 170 -25.99 36.81 -3.06
N ILE A 171 -25.25 36.85 -4.17
CA ILE A 171 -23.84 37.27 -4.20
C ILE A 171 -23.63 38.40 -5.21
N LYS A 172 -22.93 39.46 -4.78
CA LYS A 172 -22.49 40.52 -5.67
C LYS A 172 -21.20 40.12 -6.39
N ILE A 173 -21.23 40.25 -7.71
CA ILE A 173 -20.08 39.96 -8.58
C ILE A 173 -19.23 41.21 -8.68
N LYS A 174 -17.93 41.07 -8.39
CA LYS A 174 -16.93 42.11 -8.54
C LYS A 174 -16.34 42.16 -9.96
N ASN A 175 -16.05 40.98 -10.51
CA ASN A 175 -15.44 40.86 -11.84
C ASN A 175 -15.78 39.51 -12.49
N ILE A 176 -15.80 39.47 -13.82
CA ILE A 176 -15.94 38.28 -14.64
C ILE A 176 -14.82 38.24 -15.67
N THR A 177 -14.05 37.18 -15.73
CA THR A 177 -12.95 37.00 -16.69
C THR A 177 -12.98 35.61 -17.29
N PRO A 178 -12.39 35.40 -18.49
CA PRO A 178 -12.09 34.05 -18.95
C PRO A 178 -11.19 33.35 -17.90
N TYR A 179 -11.34 32.04 -17.77
CA TYR A 179 -10.47 31.24 -16.90
C TYR A 179 -9.03 31.27 -17.41
N ASP A 180 -8.84 31.03 -18.71
CA ASP A 180 -7.58 31.28 -19.41
C ASP A 180 -7.61 32.69 -20.03
N ILE A 181 -6.74 33.56 -19.58
CA ILE A 181 -6.66 34.94 -19.98
C ILE A 181 -6.33 35.09 -21.47
N ASN A 182 -5.72 34.08 -22.08
CA ASN A 182 -5.36 34.04 -23.49
C ASN A 182 -6.54 33.67 -24.42
N SER A 183 -7.63 33.10 -23.86
CA SER A 183 -8.79 32.67 -24.66
C SER A 183 -9.68 33.82 -25.15
N GLY A 184 -9.39 35.07 -24.77
CA GLY A 184 -10.21 36.23 -25.11
C GLY A 184 -11.60 36.17 -24.44
N ASN A 185 -12.59 36.92 -25.05
CA ASN A 185 -13.94 36.93 -24.46
C ASN A 185 -14.83 35.72 -24.83
N ILE A 186 -14.38 34.87 -25.75
CA ILE A 186 -15.10 33.65 -26.17
C ILE A 186 -14.47 32.47 -25.47
N THR A 187 -15.16 31.93 -24.48
CA THR A 187 -14.66 30.83 -23.65
C THR A 187 -15.79 29.95 -23.14
N ASN A 188 -15.51 28.70 -22.85
CA ASN A 188 -16.42 27.76 -22.17
C ASN A 188 -16.13 27.68 -20.67
N LYS A 189 -15.09 28.37 -20.15
CA LYS A 189 -14.74 28.36 -18.73
C LYS A 189 -14.50 29.77 -18.22
N VAL A 190 -15.31 30.20 -17.27
CA VAL A 190 -15.38 31.59 -16.78
C VAL A 190 -15.05 31.63 -15.31
N LYS A 191 -14.22 32.59 -14.91
CA LYS A 191 -13.89 32.92 -13.54
C LYS A 191 -14.71 34.12 -13.07
N ILE A 192 -15.48 33.95 -12.00
CA ILE A 192 -16.31 34.97 -11.38
C ILE A 192 -15.73 35.30 -10.00
N ILE A 193 -15.31 36.56 -9.81
CA ILE A 193 -14.82 37.08 -8.53
C ILE A 193 -15.96 37.77 -7.81
N THR A 194 -16.16 37.46 -6.53
CA THR A 194 -17.21 38.00 -5.68
C THR A 194 -16.71 39.13 -4.79
N GLU A 195 -17.60 40.09 -4.44
CA GLU A 195 -17.27 41.16 -3.48
C GLU A 195 -17.16 40.62 -2.06
N GLN A 196 -18.14 39.82 -1.63
CA GLN A 196 -18.17 39.21 -0.31
C GLN A 196 -17.58 37.81 -0.32
N LYS A 197 -17.15 37.38 0.86
CA LYS A 197 -16.70 36.00 1.12
C LYS A 197 -17.88 35.04 0.96
N ILE A 198 -17.62 33.93 0.24
CA ILE A 198 -18.61 32.87 -0.02
C ILE A 198 -18.75 31.99 1.22
N ASP A 199 -19.97 31.77 1.67
CA ASP A 199 -20.28 30.80 2.72
C ASP A 199 -20.38 29.40 2.12
N LEU A 200 -19.44 28.52 2.48
CA LEU A 200 -19.37 27.15 1.92
C LEU A 200 -20.50 26.22 2.40
N LYS A 201 -21.33 26.64 3.34
CA LYS A 201 -22.50 25.89 3.81
C LYS A 201 -23.75 26.14 2.97
N GLN A 202 -23.70 27.17 2.14
CA GLN A 202 -24.80 27.54 1.26
C GLN A 202 -24.54 27.08 -0.16
N THR A 203 -25.63 26.76 -0.85
CA THR A 203 -25.64 26.52 -2.29
C THR A 203 -26.09 27.78 -2.98
N TYR A 204 -25.33 28.25 -3.94
CA TYR A 204 -25.66 29.45 -4.72
C TYR A 204 -26.09 29.07 -6.12
N LYS A 205 -27.12 29.70 -6.62
CA LYS A 205 -27.63 29.49 -7.95
C LYS A 205 -26.93 30.44 -8.94
N VAL A 206 -26.25 29.87 -9.93
CA VAL A 206 -25.64 30.60 -11.03
C VAL A 206 -26.59 30.68 -12.18
N LYS A 207 -26.80 31.90 -12.70
CA LYS A 207 -27.68 32.23 -13.83
C LYS A 207 -26.86 32.83 -14.95
N ILE A 208 -27.01 32.30 -16.15
CA ILE A 208 -26.53 32.92 -17.40
C ILE A 208 -27.75 33.18 -18.24
N GLU A 209 -27.88 34.39 -18.81
CA GLU A 209 -29.03 34.83 -19.56
C GLU A 209 -29.47 33.81 -20.63
N ASN A 210 -30.74 33.45 -20.60
CA ASN A 210 -31.39 32.46 -21.48
C ASN A 210 -30.85 31.01 -21.35
N LEU A 211 -30.22 30.68 -20.21
CA LEU A 211 -29.82 29.31 -19.88
C LEU A 211 -30.56 28.79 -18.64
N ALA A 212 -30.59 27.47 -18.46
CA ALA A 212 -31.04 26.88 -17.24
C ALA A 212 -30.05 27.16 -16.10
N ASP A 213 -30.58 27.49 -14.93
CA ASP A 213 -29.77 27.76 -13.71
C ASP A 213 -29.03 26.51 -13.26
N THR A 214 -27.88 26.69 -12.64
CA THR A 214 -27.13 25.60 -12.00
C THR A 214 -26.74 25.96 -10.58
N ASN A 215 -26.66 24.97 -9.70
CA ASN A 215 -26.20 25.14 -8.31
C ASN A 215 -24.67 25.06 -8.25
N THR A 216 -24.07 25.85 -7.36
CA THR A 216 -22.63 25.72 -7.09
C THR A 216 -22.33 24.46 -6.29
N GLU A 217 -21.18 23.85 -6.60
CA GLU A 217 -20.55 22.76 -5.85
C GLU A 217 -19.25 23.24 -5.19
N ILE A 218 -18.83 22.57 -4.13
CA ILE A 218 -17.52 22.85 -3.51
C ILE A 218 -16.41 22.37 -4.46
N GLY A 219 -15.54 23.29 -4.86
CA GLY A 219 -14.41 23.05 -5.75
C GLY A 219 -13.06 23.02 -5.02
N GLN A 220 -12.08 23.74 -5.56
CA GLN A 220 -10.72 23.76 -5.03
C GLN A 220 -10.58 24.49 -3.68
N VAL A 221 -11.53 25.33 -3.31
CA VAL A 221 -11.52 26.07 -2.04
C VAL A 221 -11.23 25.20 -0.82
N ILE A 222 -11.80 23.98 -0.79
CA ILE A 222 -11.65 23.05 0.34
C ILE A 222 -10.21 22.54 0.50
N ARG A 223 -9.38 22.67 -0.54
CA ARG A 223 -7.97 22.27 -0.57
C ARG A 223 -6.99 23.44 -0.38
N SER A 224 -7.51 24.64 -0.11
CA SER A 224 -6.69 25.82 0.07
C SER A 224 -6.11 25.93 1.48
N GLU A 225 -4.97 26.59 1.62
CA GLU A 225 -4.38 26.90 2.92
C GLU A 225 -5.32 27.78 3.77
N GLU A 226 -6.09 28.68 3.13
CA GLU A 226 -7.08 29.51 3.83
C GLU A 226 -8.16 28.66 4.48
N PHE A 227 -8.65 27.62 3.77
CA PHE A 227 -9.61 26.67 4.31
C PHE A 227 -9.04 25.93 5.52
N ASP A 228 -7.83 25.39 5.41
CA ASP A 228 -7.14 24.71 6.49
C ASP A 228 -6.97 25.63 7.73
N ASN A 229 -6.59 26.90 7.52
CA ASN A 229 -6.41 27.87 8.63
C ASN A 229 -7.73 28.24 9.32
N LEU A 230 -8.81 28.33 8.54
CA LEU A 230 -10.15 28.65 9.08
C LEU A 230 -10.76 27.50 9.86
N PHE A 231 -10.64 26.26 9.36
CA PHE A 231 -11.39 25.13 9.83
C PHE A 231 -10.56 24.08 10.60
N TYR A 232 -9.25 24.25 10.74
CA TYR A 232 -8.44 23.37 11.58
C TYR A 232 -8.97 23.32 13.01
N TYR A 233 -9.34 22.13 13.45
CA TYR A 233 -9.78 21.84 14.79
C TYR A 233 -8.69 21.08 15.58
N GLY A 234 -8.09 21.73 16.57
CA GLY A 234 -6.99 21.18 17.36
C GLY A 234 -7.41 20.38 18.59
N GLY A 235 -8.73 20.22 18.86
CA GLY A 235 -9.23 19.45 20.00
C GLY A 235 -8.96 17.95 19.87
N ASN A 236 -9.04 17.23 20.98
CA ASN A 236 -8.77 15.80 21.08
C ASN A 236 -10.02 14.95 21.33
N ASP A 237 -11.21 15.49 21.06
CA ASP A 237 -12.51 14.90 21.35
C ASP A 237 -13.35 14.59 20.09
N LEU A 238 -12.70 14.49 18.91
CA LEU A 238 -13.35 13.99 17.70
C LEU A 238 -13.72 12.50 17.87
N GLY A 239 -14.89 12.13 17.33
CA GLY A 239 -15.48 10.82 17.54
C GLY A 239 -16.44 10.80 18.73
N ASN A 240 -16.52 9.68 19.45
CA ASN A 240 -17.31 9.57 20.66
C ASN A 240 -16.45 9.53 21.93
N THR A 241 -16.95 10.16 23.00
CA THR A 241 -16.38 10.08 24.35
C THR A 241 -17.44 9.57 25.29
N TYR A 242 -17.28 8.34 25.76
CA TYR A 242 -18.22 7.65 26.62
C TYR A 242 -17.89 7.85 28.09
N THR A 243 -18.95 8.07 28.87
CA THR A 243 -18.99 7.88 30.35
C THR A 243 -20.29 7.18 30.71
N PRO A 244 -20.43 6.57 31.92
CA PRO A 244 -21.71 5.98 32.33
C PRO A 244 -22.87 6.99 32.45
N GLN A 245 -22.56 8.28 32.56
CA GLN A 245 -23.54 9.35 32.72
C GLN A 245 -23.97 9.98 31.41
N HIS A 246 -23.08 9.99 30.40
CA HIS A 246 -23.37 10.56 29.09
C HIS A 246 -22.36 10.09 28.06
N THR A 247 -22.74 10.18 26.79
CA THR A 247 -21.81 10.02 25.65
C THR A 247 -21.85 11.27 24.79
N LYS A 248 -20.69 11.88 24.56
CA LYS A 248 -20.52 13.03 23.68
C LYS A 248 -20.05 12.56 22.32
N PHE A 249 -20.55 13.19 21.28
CA PHE A 249 -20.19 12.94 19.88
C PHE A 249 -19.72 14.24 19.25
N ARG A 250 -18.61 14.21 18.53
CA ARG A 250 -18.10 15.35 17.78
C ARG A 250 -17.64 14.91 16.39
N LEU A 251 -18.21 15.54 15.36
CA LEU A 251 -17.87 15.37 13.97
C LEU A 251 -17.22 16.65 13.42
N TRP A 252 -16.20 16.54 12.58
CA TRP A 252 -15.70 17.63 11.76
C TRP A 252 -16.28 17.53 10.35
N ALA A 253 -17.13 18.48 9.98
CA ALA A 253 -17.77 18.58 8.66
C ALA A 253 -18.07 20.06 8.35
N PRO A 254 -17.05 20.85 8.00
CA PRO A 254 -17.13 22.32 7.90
C PRO A 254 -18.01 22.83 6.75
N THR A 255 -18.20 22.03 5.73
CA THR A 255 -19.04 22.37 4.56
C THR A 255 -20.48 21.92 4.69
N ALA A 256 -20.82 21.18 5.74
CA ALA A 256 -22.18 20.74 6.00
C ALA A 256 -23.07 21.91 6.46
N SER A 257 -24.27 22.03 5.90
CA SER A 257 -25.31 22.96 6.37
C SER A 257 -26.09 22.41 7.56
N GLU A 258 -26.24 21.08 7.63
CA GLU A 258 -26.90 20.36 8.73
C GLU A 258 -26.14 19.06 9.01
N ALA A 259 -26.15 18.63 10.28
CA ALA A 259 -25.60 17.33 10.67
C ALA A 259 -26.52 16.62 11.67
N LYS A 260 -26.56 15.31 11.58
CA LYS A 260 -27.35 14.44 12.47
C LYS A 260 -26.49 13.29 12.98
N LEU A 261 -26.67 12.94 14.24
CA LEU A 261 -26.28 11.66 14.81
C LEU A 261 -27.40 10.67 14.53
N VAL A 262 -27.10 9.54 13.91
CA VAL A 262 -28.05 8.46 13.68
C VAL A 262 -27.72 7.31 14.61
N THR A 263 -28.66 6.85 15.41
CA THR A 263 -28.44 5.84 16.44
C THR A 263 -29.24 4.58 16.18
N TYR A 264 -28.63 3.41 16.47
CA TYR A 264 -29.21 2.09 16.24
C TYR A 264 -29.06 1.23 17.51
N LYS A 265 -30.08 0.43 17.83
CA LYS A 265 -30.02 -0.47 18.97
C LYS A 265 -29.22 -1.74 18.69
N LYS A 266 -29.25 -2.20 17.44
CA LYS A 266 -28.54 -3.40 16.96
C LYS A 266 -27.71 -3.08 15.73
N TRP A 267 -26.64 -3.82 15.55
CA TRP A 267 -25.82 -3.71 14.35
C TRP A 267 -26.61 -3.94 13.05
N SER A 268 -27.61 -4.83 13.09
CA SER A 268 -28.45 -5.22 11.95
C SER A 268 -29.60 -4.27 11.62
N ASP A 269 -29.87 -3.27 12.49
CA ASP A 269 -30.94 -2.31 12.24
C ASP A 269 -30.66 -1.51 10.95
N LYS A 270 -31.67 -1.42 10.07
CA LYS A 270 -31.57 -0.69 8.79
C LYS A 270 -32.00 0.78 8.91
N ILE A 271 -32.79 1.10 9.92
CA ILE A 271 -33.33 2.44 10.17
C ILE A 271 -32.92 2.85 11.57
N GLY A 272 -32.22 3.97 11.70
CA GLY A 272 -31.81 4.56 12.97
C GLY A 272 -32.69 5.75 13.39
N ALA A 273 -32.60 6.12 14.66
CA ALA A 273 -33.17 7.35 15.16
C ALA A 273 -32.25 8.54 14.87
N GLU A 274 -32.76 9.55 14.17
CA GLU A 274 -32.00 10.74 13.80
C GLU A 274 -32.10 11.82 14.90
N ILE A 275 -30.96 12.37 15.30
CA ILE A 275 -30.82 13.40 16.33
C ILE A 275 -30.03 14.56 15.72
N ASN A 276 -30.63 15.75 15.66
CA ASN A 276 -29.93 16.92 15.13
C ASN A 276 -28.71 17.26 16.00
N MET A 277 -27.58 17.51 15.35
CA MET A 277 -26.36 17.95 16.01
C MET A 277 -26.30 19.48 16.06
N GLN A 278 -25.63 20.00 17.07
CA GLN A 278 -25.39 21.43 17.25
C GLN A 278 -24.06 21.80 16.58
N GLN A 279 -24.06 22.94 15.89
CA GLN A 279 -22.85 23.49 15.29
C GLN A 279 -21.87 23.92 16.38
N GLY A 280 -20.62 23.49 16.27
CA GLY A 280 -19.50 23.88 17.13
C GLY A 280 -18.50 24.79 16.40
N GLU A 281 -17.37 25.02 17.03
CA GLU A 281 -16.27 25.80 16.46
C GLU A 281 -15.55 25.09 15.32
N LYS A 282 -14.86 25.84 14.46
CA LYS A 282 -14.00 25.28 13.39
C LYS A 282 -14.67 24.25 12.47
N GLY A 283 -15.97 24.39 12.24
CA GLY A 283 -16.71 23.47 11.37
C GLY A 283 -17.03 22.13 12.02
N THR A 284 -16.95 22.03 13.34
CA THR A 284 -17.38 20.84 14.07
C THR A 284 -18.88 20.83 14.35
N TRP A 285 -19.43 19.64 14.62
CA TRP A 285 -20.80 19.39 15.01
C TRP A 285 -20.80 18.51 16.25
N THR A 286 -21.69 18.81 17.22
CA THR A 286 -21.71 18.14 18.50
C THR A 286 -23.10 17.62 18.87
N SER A 287 -23.16 16.50 19.58
CA SER A 287 -24.36 15.96 20.21
C SER A 287 -23.99 15.28 21.53
N GLU A 288 -24.90 15.29 22.51
CA GLU A 288 -24.71 14.60 23.78
C GLU A 288 -25.95 13.77 24.11
N LEU A 289 -25.74 12.49 24.41
CA LEU A 289 -26.76 11.57 24.87
C LEU A 289 -26.58 11.32 26.38
N LYS A 290 -27.61 11.60 27.17
CA LYS A 290 -27.61 11.37 28.62
C LYS A 290 -27.77 9.89 28.95
N GLY A 291 -27.23 9.48 30.09
CA GLY A 291 -27.29 8.11 30.59
C GLY A 291 -26.23 7.19 29.89
N ASN A 292 -26.30 5.92 30.27
CA ASN A 292 -25.36 4.91 29.79
C ASN A 292 -25.73 4.47 28.35
N GLN A 293 -24.91 4.85 27.40
CA GLN A 293 -25.07 4.51 25.97
C GLN A 293 -24.19 3.35 25.53
N LYS A 294 -23.54 2.62 26.44
CA LYS A 294 -22.70 1.48 26.08
C LYS A 294 -23.50 0.44 25.29
N GLY A 295 -22.95 0.01 24.14
CA GLY A 295 -23.58 -0.93 23.19
C GLY A 295 -24.46 -0.28 22.13
N LEU A 296 -24.63 1.06 22.15
CA LEU A 296 -25.31 1.79 21.09
C LEU A 296 -24.44 1.81 19.82
N PHE A 297 -25.05 1.53 18.67
CA PHE A 297 -24.42 1.73 17.36
C PHE A 297 -24.81 3.10 16.80
N TYR A 298 -23.93 3.69 15.97
CA TYR A 298 -24.17 5.02 15.42
C TYR A 298 -23.45 5.26 14.09
N THR A 299 -23.97 6.24 13.36
CA THR A 299 -23.34 6.86 12.19
C THR A 299 -23.56 8.37 12.25
N TYR A 300 -22.89 9.10 11.36
CA TYR A 300 -23.17 10.50 11.12
C TYR A 300 -23.85 10.70 9.76
N LYS A 301 -24.78 11.64 9.71
CA LYS A 301 -25.47 12.04 8.49
C LYS A 301 -25.31 13.54 8.31
N VAL A 302 -24.80 13.97 7.14
CA VAL A 302 -24.54 15.39 6.85
C VAL A 302 -25.27 15.82 5.58
N LYS A 303 -25.68 17.09 5.56
CA LYS A 303 -26.28 17.72 4.38
C LYS A 303 -25.27 18.67 3.76
N ILE A 304 -24.90 18.41 2.51
CA ILE A 304 -23.98 19.23 1.72
C ILE A 304 -24.72 19.59 0.43
N GLY A 305 -24.93 20.87 0.20
CA GLY A 305 -25.89 21.31 -0.81
C GLY A 305 -27.30 20.79 -0.46
N ASP A 306 -27.94 20.14 -1.41
CA ASP A 306 -29.28 19.54 -1.26
C ASP A 306 -29.22 18.04 -0.89
N LYS A 307 -28.03 17.46 -0.82
CA LYS A 307 -27.84 16.01 -0.65
C LYS A 307 -27.50 15.65 0.78
N TRP A 308 -28.23 14.66 1.33
CA TRP A 308 -27.86 13.98 2.55
C TRP A 308 -26.97 12.77 2.28
N THR A 309 -25.86 12.65 2.99
CA THR A 309 -24.98 11.48 2.98
C THR A 309 -24.82 10.94 4.38
N GLU A 310 -24.70 9.63 4.51
CA GLU A 310 -24.50 8.95 5.79
C GLU A 310 -23.23 8.10 5.74
N ALA A 311 -22.44 8.14 6.81
CA ALA A 311 -21.20 7.38 6.91
C ALA A 311 -20.83 7.09 8.38
N VAL A 312 -19.95 6.09 8.55
CA VAL A 312 -19.30 5.79 9.82
C VAL A 312 -18.42 6.97 10.25
N ASP A 313 -18.32 7.19 11.54
CA ASP A 313 -17.42 8.16 12.15
C ASP A 313 -15.95 7.88 11.77
N PRO A 314 -15.21 8.82 11.17
CA PRO A 314 -13.79 8.65 10.88
C PRO A 314 -12.94 8.34 12.12
N TYR A 315 -13.35 8.82 13.29
CA TYR A 315 -12.66 8.60 14.57
C TYR A 315 -13.22 7.41 15.36
N VAL A 316 -14.02 6.55 14.74
CA VAL A 316 -14.57 5.35 15.37
C VAL A 316 -13.46 4.46 15.95
N ARG A 317 -13.66 3.94 17.17
CA ARG A 317 -12.69 3.05 17.87
C ARG A 317 -13.23 1.64 18.10
N ALA A 318 -14.50 1.45 17.86
CA ALA A 318 -15.19 0.16 17.88
C ALA A 318 -16.29 0.18 16.82
N ALA A 319 -16.45 -0.90 16.08
CA ALA A 319 -17.43 -0.97 15.01
C ALA A 319 -18.24 -2.27 15.07
N SER A 320 -19.38 -2.25 14.39
CA SER A 320 -20.19 -3.43 14.11
C SER A 320 -19.42 -4.44 13.24
N VAL A 321 -19.98 -5.62 13.09
CA VAL A 321 -19.54 -6.59 12.07
C VAL A 321 -19.48 -5.88 10.72
N ASN A 322 -18.45 -6.21 9.92
CA ASN A 322 -18.11 -5.57 8.64
C ASN A 322 -17.82 -4.05 8.72
N GLY A 323 -17.72 -3.45 9.92
CA GLY A 323 -17.32 -2.05 10.06
C GLY A 323 -18.35 -1.00 9.61
N ASP A 324 -19.64 -1.35 9.42
CA ASP A 324 -20.65 -0.46 8.82
C ASP A 324 -21.25 0.57 9.76
N LYS A 325 -21.08 0.41 11.06
CA LYS A 325 -21.53 1.37 12.10
C LYS A 325 -20.48 1.47 13.19
N GLY A 326 -20.32 2.66 13.74
CA GLY A 326 -19.58 2.84 14.97
C GLY A 326 -20.33 2.25 16.16
N ALA A 327 -19.59 1.86 17.21
CA ALA A 327 -20.16 1.37 18.45
C ALA A 327 -19.64 2.17 19.65
N VAL A 328 -20.52 2.47 20.61
CA VAL A 328 -20.17 3.09 21.88
C VAL A 328 -19.71 2.01 22.85
N VAL A 329 -18.43 2.03 23.22
CA VAL A 329 -17.84 1.05 24.14
C VAL A 329 -17.09 1.74 25.26
N ASN A 330 -16.95 1.03 26.38
CA ASN A 330 -16.00 1.41 27.42
C ASN A 330 -14.67 0.70 27.16
N LEU A 331 -13.68 1.42 26.60
CA LEU A 331 -12.37 0.83 26.25
C LEU A 331 -11.63 0.26 27.47
N GLU A 332 -11.85 0.80 28.67
CA GLU A 332 -11.24 0.24 29.89
C GLU A 332 -11.72 -1.16 30.23
N GLU A 333 -12.98 -1.48 29.91
CA GLU A 333 -13.55 -2.82 30.13
C GLU A 333 -12.99 -3.87 29.16
N THR A 334 -12.36 -3.44 28.07
CA THR A 334 -11.69 -4.33 27.10
C THR A 334 -10.27 -4.69 27.50
N ASN A 335 -9.76 -4.15 28.60
CA ASN A 335 -8.41 -4.40 29.06
C ASN A 335 -8.28 -5.81 29.65
N PRO A 336 -7.37 -6.66 29.19
CA PRO A 336 -7.10 -7.95 29.80
C PRO A 336 -6.54 -7.79 31.22
N LYS A 337 -6.58 -8.86 32.00
CA LYS A 337 -5.99 -8.87 33.36
C LYS A 337 -4.54 -8.39 33.32
N LYS A 338 -4.16 -7.49 34.23
CA LYS A 338 -2.81 -6.89 34.33
C LYS A 338 -2.43 -5.96 33.18
N TRP A 339 -3.34 -5.53 32.32
CA TRP A 339 -3.04 -4.62 31.21
C TRP A 339 -2.33 -3.35 31.65
N LYS A 340 -2.81 -2.70 32.72
CA LYS A 340 -2.19 -1.47 33.27
C LYS A 340 -0.78 -1.73 33.86
N ALA A 341 -0.42 -2.97 34.15
CA ALA A 341 0.91 -3.38 34.61
C ALA A 341 1.77 -4.00 33.50
N ASN A 342 1.27 -4.06 32.29
CA ASN A 342 2.00 -4.55 31.15
C ASN A 342 3.22 -3.68 30.86
N LYS A 343 4.40 -4.29 30.93
CA LYS A 343 5.67 -3.60 30.68
C LYS A 343 6.18 -4.03 29.31
N LYS A 344 6.38 -3.04 28.46
CA LYS A 344 7.08 -3.27 27.20
C LYS A 344 8.47 -3.88 27.44
N PRO A 345 8.93 -4.83 26.59
CA PRO A 345 10.30 -5.33 26.67
C PRO A 345 11.32 -4.19 26.58
N LYS A 346 12.40 -4.28 27.35
CA LYS A 346 13.46 -3.27 27.31
C LYS A 346 14.06 -3.17 25.92
N PHE A 347 14.22 -1.96 25.44
CA PHE A 347 14.75 -1.66 24.13
C PHE A 347 15.51 -0.33 24.20
N LYS A 348 16.64 -0.21 23.51
CA LYS A 348 17.50 0.97 23.65
C LYS A 348 17.68 1.71 22.32
N ASN A 349 18.24 1.04 21.32
CA ASN A 349 18.57 1.67 20.05
C ASN A 349 17.78 0.97 18.92
N PRO A 350 17.38 1.68 17.88
CA PRO A 350 16.67 1.08 16.73
C PRO A 350 17.41 -0.10 16.10
N GLU A 351 18.76 -0.05 16.04
CA GLU A 351 19.61 -1.09 15.46
C GLU A 351 19.67 -2.38 16.31
N ASP A 352 19.19 -2.33 17.55
CA ASP A 352 19.00 -3.52 18.39
C ASP A 352 17.77 -4.34 17.96
N ALA A 353 16.89 -3.77 17.11
CA ALA A 353 15.75 -4.48 16.58
C ALA A 353 16.15 -5.54 15.57
N ILE A 354 15.43 -6.65 15.60
CA ILE A 354 15.36 -7.67 14.55
C ILE A 354 13.87 -7.88 14.34
N ILE A 355 13.36 -7.38 13.20
CA ILE A 355 11.92 -7.34 12.91
C ILE A 355 11.54 -8.62 12.15
N TYR A 356 10.44 -9.25 12.55
CA TYR A 356 9.87 -10.45 11.94
C TYR A 356 8.45 -10.12 11.46
N GLU A 357 8.28 -10.01 10.16
CA GLU A 357 7.00 -9.68 9.52
C GLU A 357 6.10 -10.90 9.44
N LEU A 358 4.86 -10.77 9.88
CA LEU A 358 3.94 -11.88 10.04
C LEU A 358 2.48 -11.47 9.76
N HIS A 359 1.73 -12.33 9.08
CA HIS A 359 0.28 -12.22 8.96
C HIS A 359 -0.41 -13.05 10.04
N VAL A 360 -1.42 -12.49 10.73
CA VAL A 360 -2.13 -13.16 11.84
C VAL A 360 -2.68 -14.52 11.45
N ARG A 361 -3.31 -14.59 10.27
CA ARG A 361 -3.94 -15.84 9.78
C ARG A 361 -2.88 -16.87 9.39
N ASP A 362 -1.83 -16.47 8.67
CA ASP A 362 -0.79 -17.37 8.14
C ASP A 362 -0.12 -18.19 9.23
N LEU A 363 0.13 -17.58 10.40
CA LEU A 363 0.82 -18.22 11.51
C LEU A 363 0.16 -19.52 11.95
N SER A 364 -1.17 -19.60 11.93
CA SER A 364 -1.92 -20.65 12.62
C SER A 364 -2.86 -21.46 11.75
N ILE A 365 -3.16 -20.98 10.51
CA ILE A 365 -4.26 -21.57 9.73
C ILE A 365 -3.97 -22.98 9.25
N GLN A 366 -2.69 -23.36 9.01
CA GLN A 366 -2.32 -24.72 8.64
C GLN A 366 -2.79 -25.74 9.70
N SER A 367 -3.37 -26.86 9.27
CA SER A 367 -3.91 -27.91 10.14
C SER A 367 -2.88 -28.42 11.15
N GLU A 368 -1.65 -28.64 10.69
CA GLU A 368 -0.53 -29.20 11.45
C GLU A 368 0.19 -28.19 12.36
N SER A 369 -0.27 -26.93 12.42
CA SER A 369 0.37 -25.92 13.29
C SER A 369 0.28 -26.26 14.80
N GLY A 370 -0.60 -27.18 15.20
CA GLY A 370 -0.88 -27.48 16.60
C GLY A 370 -1.59 -26.35 17.37
N ILE A 371 -1.87 -25.23 16.70
CA ILE A 371 -2.60 -24.08 17.25
C ILE A 371 -4.10 -24.33 17.11
N LYS A 372 -4.89 -24.02 18.15
CA LYS A 372 -6.34 -24.27 18.18
C LYS A 372 -7.13 -23.11 17.57
N GLN A 373 -6.76 -21.87 17.89
CA GLN A 373 -7.43 -20.67 17.42
C GLN A 373 -6.89 -20.29 16.02
N LYS A 374 -7.34 -21.04 15.01
CA LYS A 374 -6.88 -20.89 13.62
C LYS A 374 -7.21 -19.51 13.03
N GLY A 375 -6.21 -18.79 12.55
CA GLY A 375 -6.38 -17.51 11.89
C GLY A 375 -6.84 -16.37 12.81
N LYS A 376 -6.69 -16.47 14.13
CA LYS A 376 -7.23 -15.52 15.12
C LYS A 376 -6.12 -14.86 15.96
N TYR A 377 -6.40 -13.69 16.52
CA TYR A 377 -5.52 -13.02 17.49
C TYR A 377 -5.10 -13.97 18.61
N LEU A 378 -6.05 -14.74 19.13
CA LEU A 378 -5.78 -15.68 20.21
C LEU A 378 -4.86 -16.83 19.77
N GLY A 379 -4.83 -17.20 18.49
CA GLY A 379 -3.88 -18.18 17.96
C GLY A 379 -2.41 -17.77 18.14
N VAL A 380 -2.12 -16.46 18.07
CA VAL A 380 -0.80 -15.91 18.33
C VAL A 380 -0.40 -16.06 19.81
N THR A 381 -1.36 -16.16 20.72
CA THR A 381 -1.11 -16.23 22.19
C THR A 381 -0.83 -17.65 22.69
N GLU A 382 -1.11 -18.68 21.89
CA GLU A 382 -0.98 -20.07 22.33
C GLU A 382 0.48 -20.47 22.52
N LYS A 383 0.74 -21.14 23.65
CA LYS A 383 2.06 -21.64 24.06
C LYS A 383 2.10 -23.17 24.05
N GLY A 384 3.31 -23.74 23.95
CA GLY A 384 3.52 -25.16 23.95
C GLY A 384 3.05 -25.86 22.67
N THR A 385 2.74 -25.13 21.62
CA THR A 385 2.26 -25.67 20.35
C THR A 385 3.40 -26.37 19.60
N LYS A 386 3.05 -27.51 18.97
CA LYS A 386 4.00 -28.35 18.24
C LYS A 386 3.42 -28.74 16.90
N GLY A 387 4.25 -28.67 15.88
CA GLY A 387 3.96 -29.16 14.54
C GLY A 387 4.51 -30.56 14.28
N PRO A 388 4.66 -30.91 12.99
CA PRO A 388 5.24 -32.17 12.55
C PRO A 388 6.62 -32.40 13.22
N GLU A 389 6.97 -33.65 13.48
CA GLU A 389 8.22 -34.05 14.15
C GLU A 389 8.46 -33.38 15.52
N GLY A 390 7.41 -32.78 16.12
CA GLY A 390 7.49 -32.14 17.43
C GLY A 390 8.17 -30.77 17.43
N VAL A 391 8.40 -30.15 16.28
CA VAL A 391 8.99 -28.81 16.20
C VAL A 391 8.09 -27.76 16.85
N LYS A 392 8.68 -26.75 17.44
CA LYS A 392 7.96 -25.59 17.98
C LYS A 392 7.26 -24.83 16.84
N THR A 393 6.03 -24.41 17.10
CA THR A 393 5.22 -23.60 16.17
C THR A 393 4.73 -22.32 16.86
N GLY A 394 4.12 -21.42 16.10
CA GLY A 394 3.50 -20.21 16.63
C GLY A 394 4.45 -19.36 17.48
N LEU A 395 3.94 -18.89 18.62
CA LEU A 395 4.69 -18.03 19.55
C LEU A 395 6.02 -18.62 20.02
N ASP A 396 6.02 -19.93 20.32
CA ASP A 396 7.22 -20.57 20.83
C ASP A 396 8.32 -20.70 19.76
N HIS A 397 7.96 -20.82 18.49
CA HIS A 397 8.89 -20.76 17.38
C HIS A 397 9.51 -19.34 17.24
N ILE A 398 8.67 -18.30 17.22
CA ILE A 398 9.13 -16.90 17.11
C ILE A 398 10.08 -16.54 18.25
N LYS A 399 9.71 -16.95 19.48
CA LYS A 399 10.55 -16.74 20.67
C LYS A 399 11.88 -17.50 20.58
N ASP A 400 11.86 -18.74 20.10
CA ASP A 400 13.04 -19.60 19.96
C ASP A 400 13.98 -19.08 18.85
N LEU A 401 13.44 -18.49 17.81
CA LEU A 401 14.20 -17.84 16.73
C LEU A 401 15.03 -16.66 17.26
N GLY A 402 14.53 -15.96 18.28
CA GLY A 402 15.28 -14.93 18.99
C GLY A 402 15.12 -13.52 18.43
N VAL A 403 14.16 -13.27 17.54
CA VAL A 403 13.80 -11.94 17.06
C VAL A 403 13.30 -11.05 18.21
N THR A 404 13.25 -9.74 18.02
CA THR A 404 12.90 -8.77 19.06
C THR A 404 11.54 -8.11 18.85
N HIS A 405 11.15 -7.95 17.58
CA HIS A 405 9.91 -7.30 17.18
C HIS A 405 9.14 -8.22 16.24
N VAL A 406 7.83 -8.29 16.41
CA VAL A 406 6.91 -8.92 15.46
C VAL A 406 6.10 -7.81 14.81
N GLN A 407 6.25 -7.65 13.50
CA GLN A 407 5.44 -6.77 12.69
C GLN A 407 4.28 -7.55 12.11
N PHE A 408 3.07 -7.11 12.38
CA PHE A 408 1.89 -7.71 11.78
C PHE A 408 1.47 -6.92 10.53
N LEU A 409 1.20 -7.63 9.43
CA LEU A 409 0.43 -7.09 8.32
C LEU A 409 -0.86 -6.47 8.87
N PRO A 410 -1.60 -5.65 8.10
CA PRO A 410 -2.67 -4.83 8.65
C PRO A 410 -3.61 -5.57 9.61
N ILE A 411 -3.78 -5.01 10.79
CA ILE A 411 -4.67 -5.53 11.86
C ILE A 411 -5.79 -4.55 12.20
N PHE A 412 -5.93 -3.45 11.46
CA PHE A 412 -7.09 -2.58 11.48
C PHE A 412 -8.20 -3.13 10.57
N ASP A 413 -9.41 -2.60 10.72
CA ASP A 413 -10.62 -2.97 9.98
C ASP A 413 -10.48 -2.66 8.46
N TYR A 414 -10.52 -3.69 7.63
CA TYR A 414 -10.38 -3.63 6.18
C TYR A 414 -11.60 -4.26 5.47
N ALA A 415 -11.79 -3.96 4.17
CA ALA A 415 -13.08 -4.13 3.52
C ALA A 415 -13.31 -5.50 2.87
N SER A 416 -12.24 -6.19 2.43
CA SER A 416 -12.35 -7.31 1.49
C SER A 416 -12.70 -8.67 2.11
N VAL A 417 -12.74 -8.78 3.44
CA VAL A 417 -13.17 -10.00 4.14
C VAL A 417 -14.54 -9.77 4.77
N ASN A 418 -15.53 -10.58 4.37
CA ASN A 418 -16.86 -10.52 4.95
C ASN A 418 -16.88 -11.25 6.31
N GLU A 419 -16.95 -10.47 7.39
CA GLU A 419 -16.94 -10.97 8.76
C GLU A 419 -18.17 -11.81 9.13
N GLU A 420 -19.27 -11.73 8.35
CA GLU A 420 -20.49 -12.50 8.58
C GLU A 420 -20.37 -13.94 8.04
N THR A 421 -19.42 -14.21 7.13
CA THR A 421 -19.25 -15.50 6.46
C THR A 421 -17.84 -16.09 6.63
N LEU A 422 -17.25 -15.94 7.82
CA LEU A 422 -15.87 -16.39 8.11
C LEU A 422 -15.65 -17.91 8.01
N ASN A 423 -16.70 -18.70 7.85
CA ASN A 423 -16.65 -20.12 7.53
C ASN A 423 -16.40 -20.41 6.03
N GLU A 424 -16.54 -19.41 5.19
CA GLU A 424 -16.20 -19.48 3.77
C GLU A 424 -14.72 -19.15 3.56
N PRO A 425 -14.05 -19.76 2.56
CA PRO A 425 -12.65 -19.45 2.25
C PRO A 425 -12.50 -17.97 1.83
N GLN A 426 -11.83 -17.20 2.64
CA GLN A 426 -11.55 -15.79 2.41
C GLN A 426 -10.16 -15.48 2.92
N TYR A 427 -9.37 -14.82 2.11
CA TYR A 427 -8.03 -14.35 2.46
C TYR A 427 -7.77 -12.98 1.87
N ASN A 428 -7.18 -12.11 2.65
CA ASN A 428 -6.59 -10.87 2.18
C ASN A 428 -5.46 -10.45 3.12
N TRP A 429 -4.44 -9.77 2.60
CA TRP A 429 -3.39 -9.18 3.44
C TRP A 429 -3.89 -8.04 4.31
N GLY A 430 -4.98 -7.34 3.88
CA GLY A 430 -5.59 -6.24 4.63
C GLY A 430 -5.18 -4.83 4.19
N TYR A 431 -4.57 -4.68 3.02
CA TYR A 431 -4.21 -3.35 2.48
C TYR A 431 -5.37 -2.67 1.76
N ASP A 432 -6.57 -2.79 2.28
CA ASP A 432 -7.80 -2.17 1.79
C ASP A 432 -8.61 -1.55 2.95
N PRO A 433 -8.07 -0.49 3.58
CA PRO A 433 -8.58 0.08 4.83
C PRO A 433 -10.00 0.61 4.71
N LYS A 434 -10.79 0.35 5.76
CA LYS A 434 -12.16 0.84 5.94
C LYS A 434 -12.28 1.74 7.17
N ASN A 435 -11.86 1.27 8.35
CA ASN A 435 -11.88 2.05 9.59
C ASN A 435 -10.51 1.97 10.30
N PHE A 436 -9.68 2.98 10.15
CA PHE A 436 -8.29 2.98 10.61
C PHE A 436 -8.06 2.76 12.11
N ASN A 437 -9.04 3.07 12.98
CA ASN A 437 -8.88 3.00 14.44
C ASN A 437 -9.62 1.82 15.08
N VAL A 438 -10.10 0.88 14.27
CA VAL A 438 -10.82 -0.32 14.71
C VAL A 438 -9.96 -1.54 14.42
N PRO A 439 -9.79 -2.50 15.36
CA PRO A 439 -9.16 -3.76 15.06
C PRO A 439 -9.96 -4.60 14.06
N GLU A 440 -9.28 -5.37 13.21
CA GLU A 440 -9.89 -6.27 12.24
C GLU A 440 -10.75 -7.34 12.91
N GLY A 441 -11.99 -7.51 12.44
CA GLY A 441 -12.94 -8.41 13.05
C GLY A 441 -12.79 -9.86 12.60
N SER A 442 -12.24 -10.12 11.42
CA SER A 442 -12.02 -11.49 10.95
C SER A 442 -11.00 -12.26 11.79
N TYR A 443 -10.10 -11.56 12.49
CA TYR A 443 -9.14 -12.14 13.43
C TYR A 443 -9.72 -12.34 14.84
N SER A 444 -10.93 -11.85 15.09
CA SER A 444 -11.64 -12.02 16.36
C SER A 444 -12.38 -13.35 16.39
N THR A 445 -12.58 -13.91 17.59
CA THR A 445 -13.42 -15.11 17.79
C THR A 445 -14.92 -14.82 17.66
N ASN A 446 -15.32 -13.55 17.82
CA ASN A 446 -16.70 -13.09 17.64
C ASN A 446 -16.73 -11.67 17.04
N PRO A 447 -16.87 -11.52 15.73
CA PRO A 447 -16.91 -10.21 15.07
C PRO A 447 -18.21 -9.42 15.34
N TYR A 448 -19.28 -10.09 15.77
CA TYR A 448 -20.57 -9.45 16.07
C TYR A 448 -20.55 -8.63 17.36
N GLU A 449 -19.62 -8.91 18.26
CA GLU A 449 -19.46 -8.17 19.52
C GLU A 449 -18.26 -7.22 19.42
N PRO A 450 -18.46 -5.91 19.30
CA PRO A 450 -17.39 -4.93 19.05
C PRO A 450 -16.23 -4.97 20.04
N THR A 451 -16.48 -5.36 21.29
CA THR A 451 -15.47 -5.38 22.36
C THR A 451 -14.53 -6.57 22.27
N VAL A 452 -14.94 -7.68 21.61
CA VAL A 452 -14.15 -8.91 21.55
C VAL A 452 -12.88 -8.70 20.75
N ARG A 453 -12.96 -8.10 19.54
CA ARG A 453 -11.78 -7.82 18.69
C ARG A 453 -10.75 -6.94 19.41
N ILE A 454 -11.23 -5.96 20.21
CA ILE A 454 -10.37 -5.06 21.00
C ILE A 454 -9.67 -5.82 22.11
N THR A 455 -10.42 -6.62 22.88
CA THR A 455 -9.88 -7.39 24.00
C THR A 455 -8.86 -8.42 23.53
N GLU A 456 -9.16 -9.15 22.46
CA GLU A 456 -8.28 -10.21 21.93
C GLU A 456 -6.99 -9.64 21.34
N LEU A 457 -7.04 -8.50 20.63
CA LEU A 457 -5.84 -7.82 20.17
C LEU A 457 -4.96 -7.35 21.34
N LYS A 458 -5.56 -6.77 22.40
CA LYS A 458 -4.83 -6.41 23.62
C LYS A 458 -4.20 -7.63 24.30
N GLN A 459 -4.90 -8.77 24.33
CA GLN A 459 -4.36 -10.04 24.85
C GLN A 459 -3.17 -10.52 24.03
N MET A 460 -3.23 -10.40 22.71
CA MET A 460 -2.13 -10.74 21.81
C MET A 460 -0.90 -9.87 22.13
N VAL A 461 -1.05 -8.55 22.16
CA VAL A 461 0.06 -7.63 22.47
C VAL A 461 0.65 -7.92 23.85
N GLN A 462 -0.19 -8.09 24.88
CA GLN A 462 0.27 -8.43 26.22
C GLN A 462 1.06 -9.74 26.25
N THR A 463 0.57 -10.75 25.53
CA THR A 463 1.25 -12.06 25.49
C THR A 463 2.62 -11.96 24.82
N LEU A 464 2.74 -11.17 23.74
CA LEU A 464 4.02 -10.94 23.08
C LEU A 464 5.00 -10.21 24.01
N HIS A 465 4.56 -9.15 24.71
CA HIS A 465 5.37 -8.46 25.70
C HIS A 465 5.84 -9.38 26.84
N ASP A 466 4.96 -10.22 27.37
CA ASP A 466 5.27 -11.22 28.39
C ASP A 466 6.31 -12.25 27.94
N ASN A 467 6.55 -12.34 26.63
CA ASN A 467 7.55 -13.22 26.01
C ASN A 467 8.74 -12.45 25.42
N ASN A 468 8.96 -11.21 25.83
CA ASN A 468 10.04 -10.32 25.40
C ASN A 468 10.02 -9.99 23.89
N LEU A 469 8.85 -9.96 23.29
CA LEU A 469 8.62 -9.57 21.90
C LEU A 469 7.87 -8.24 21.87
N ARG A 470 8.36 -7.27 21.14
CA ARG A 470 7.70 -6.01 20.83
C ARG A 470 6.78 -6.14 19.63
N VAL A 471 5.80 -5.27 19.50
CA VAL A 471 4.76 -5.35 18.45
C VAL A 471 4.81 -4.12 17.56
N VAL A 472 4.94 -4.35 16.27
CA VAL A 472 4.87 -3.34 15.21
C VAL A 472 3.58 -3.54 14.43
N MET A 473 2.87 -2.47 14.18
CA MET A 473 1.65 -2.46 13.36
C MET A 473 1.93 -1.89 11.99
N ASP A 474 1.47 -2.59 10.95
CA ASP A 474 1.43 -2.07 9.60
C ASP A 474 0.22 -1.14 9.44
N VAL A 475 0.45 0.11 9.01
CA VAL A 475 -0.57 1.14 8.85
C VAL A 475 -0.62 1.66 7.41
N VAL A 476 -1.84 1.77 6.87
CA VAL A 476 -2.10 2.05 5.46
C VAL A 476 -2.86 3.38 5.33
N TYR A 477 -2.25 4.48 5.77
CA TYR A 477 -2.91 5.81 5.67
C TYR A 477 -2.86 6.42 4.28
N ASN A 478 -2.15 5.81 3.35
CA ASN A 478 -1.92 6.34 2.01
C ASN A 478 -3.15 6.27 1.09
N HIS A 479 -4.13 5.40 1.39
CA HIS A 479 -5.38 5.27 0.63
C HIS A 479 -6.52 4.70 1.48
N MET A 480 -7.73 4.65 0.91
CA MET A 480 -8.89 3.92 1.41
C MET A 480 -9.35 2.92 0.35
N TYR A 481 -10.00 1.83 0.76
CA TYR A 481 -10.52 0.79 -0.14
C TYR A 481 -11.33 1.39 -1.32
N ASN A 482 -12.23 2.30 -1.01
CA ASN A 482 -13.01 3.05 -2.02
C ASN A 482 -13.12 4.50 -1.57
N ALA A 483 -12.38 5.40 -2.22
CA ALA A 483 -12.36 6.81 -1.85
C ALA A 483 -13.75 7.45 -1.89
N ALA A 484 -14.52 7.22 -2.96
CA ALA A 484 -15.84 7.84 -3.16
C ALA A 484 -16.87 7.39 -2.11
N GLU A 485 -16.76 6.14 -1.65
CA GLU A 485 -17.67 5.55 -0.65
C GLU A 485 -17.12 5.66 0.78
N SER A 486 -15.90 6.17 0.95
CA SER A 486 -15.26 6.31 2.27
C SER A 486 -16.01 7.30 3.17
N ASN A 487 -15.89 7.07 4.48
CA ASN A 487 -16.40 8.01 5.48
C ASN A 487 -15.78 9.41 5.33
N PHE A 488 -14.51 9.51 4.98
CA PHE A 488 -13.84 10.78 4.71
C PHE A 488 -14.52 11.58 3.60
N HIS A 489 -14.76 10.93 2.46
CA HIS A 489 -15.35 11.61 1.30
C HIS A 489 -16.84 11.92 1.50
N LYS A 490 -17.58 10.98 2.09
CA LYS A 490 -19.02 11.18 2.34
C LYS A 490 -19.31 12.32 3.31
N LEU A 491 -18.44 12.52 4.30
CA LEU A 491 -18.64 13.56 5.33
C LEU A 491 -17.98 14.89 4.97
N VAL A 492 -16.87 14.88 4.24
CA VAL A 492 -16.16 16.10 3.80
C VAL A 492 -15.62 15.91 2.36
N PRO A 493 -16.49 15.94 1.35
CA PRO A 493 -16.11 15.71 -0.04
C PRO A 493 -14.99 16.65 -0.51
N GLY A 494 -13.97 16.10 -1.16
CA GLY A 494 -12.89 16.88 -1.77
C GLY A 494 -11.73 17.24 -0.86
N TYR A 495 -11.77 16.94 0.44
CA TYR A 495 -10.72 17.37 1.39
C TYR A 495 -9.59 16.37 1.60
N TYR A 496 -9.90 15.13 1.96
CA TYR A 496 -8.92 14.16 2.47
C TYR A 496 -8.05 13.49 1.42
N TYR A 497 -8.37 13.68 0.13
CA TYR A 497 -7.68 13.05 -1.00
C TYR A 497 -7.00 14.06 -1.90
N ARG A 498 -5.96 13.60 -2.60
CA ARG A 498 -5.37 14.35 -3.72
C ARG A 498 -6.18 14.13 -4.98
N TYR A 499 -6.17 15.13 -5.83
CA TYR A 499 -6.90 15.14 -7.10
C TYR A 499 -5.97 15.56 -8.24
N ASN A 500 -6.18 14.97 -9.39
CA ASN A 500 -5.61 15.39 -10.65
C ASN A 500 -6.27 16.72 -11.11
N GLU A 501 -5.69 17.36 -12.12
CA GLU A 501 -6.21 18.62 -12.68
C GLU A 501 -7.61 18.46 -13.27
N ASP A 502 -7.95 17.28 -13.79
CA ASP A 502 -9.28 16.94 -14.33
C ASP A 502 -10.36 16.72 -13.27
N GLY A 503 -9.96 16.71 -11.98
CA GLY A 503 -10.85 16.49 -10.84
C GLY A 503 -11.06 15.03 -10.47
N THR A 504 -10.37 14.08 -11.10
CA THR A 504 -10.33 12.66 -10.67
C THR A 504 -9.42 12.49 -9.45
N PHE A 505 -9.60 11.40 -8.69
CA PHE A 505 -8.67 11.07 -7.61
C PHE A 505 -7.27 10.80 -8.18
N ALA A 506 -6.24 11.33 -7.54
CA ALA A 506 -4.85 10.94 -7.81
C ALA A 506 -4.64 9.46 -7.45
N ASN A 507 -3.77 8.78 -8.18
CA ASN A 507 -3.53 7.34 -8.04
C ASN A 507 -2.03 7.00 -8.06
N GLY A 508 -1.24 7.72 -7.27
CA GLY A 508 0.18 7.40 -7.05
C GLY A 508 0.39 6.09 -6.29
N THR A 509 -0.60 5.66 -5.51
CA THR A 509 -0.64 4.37 -4.83
C THR A 509 -0.83 3.19 -5.78
N GLY A 510 -1.42 3.40 -6.97
CA GLY A 510 -1.79 2.32 -7.90
C GLY A 510 -3.09 1.59 -7.54
N VAL A 511 -3.78 1.99 -6.45
CA VAL A 511 -5.01 1.34 -5.97
C VAL A 511 -6.24 2.26 -5.99
N GLY A 512 -6.17 3.33 -6.79
CA GLY A 512 -7.32 4.16 -7.15
C GLY A 512 -7.44 5.48 -6.39
N ASN A 513 -6.68 5.72 -5.35
CA ASN A 513 -6.70 7.00 -4.62
C ASN A 513 -5.46 7.24 -3.76
N ASP A 514 -5.13 8.52 -3.56
CA ASP A 514 -4.07 8.97 -2.65
C ASP A 514 -4.66 9.89 -1.59
N THR A 515 -4.38 9.64 -0.32
CA THR A 515 -4.73 10.57 0.75
C THR A 515 -3.80 11.78 0.76
N ALA A 516 -4.32 12.92 1.19
CA ALA A 516 -3.60 14.20 1.23
C ALA A 516 -3.07 14.48 2.64
N SER A 517 -1.95 13.85 3.02
CA SER A 517 -1.36 13.96 4.35
C SER A 517 -0.94 15.39 4.72
N GLU A 518 -0.64 16.23 3.73
CA GLU A 518 -0.32 17.65 3.87
C GLU A 518 -1.50 18.50 4.36
N ARG A 519 -2.76 18.01 4.24
CA ARG A 519 -3.95 18.70 4.76
C ARG A 519 -3.98 18.62 6.28
N LYS A 520 -4.20 19.77 6.94
CA LYS A 520 -4.08 19.87 8.40
C LYS A 520 -4.95 18.87 9.17
N MET A 521 -6.19 18.61 8.72
CA MET A 521 -7.05 17.63 9.40
C MET A 521 -6.72 16.18 9.02
N MET A 522 -6.15 15.91 7.85
CA MET A 522 -5.63 14.56 7.54
C MET A 522 -4.36 14.28 8.35
N ARG A 523 -3.42 15.22 8.40
CA ARG A 523 -2.23 15.15 9.26
C ARG A 523 -2.61 14.90 10.72
N LYS A 524 -3.57 15.70 11.24
CA LYS A 524 -4.10 15.52 12.58
C LYS A 524 -4.68 14.12 12.77
N PHE A 525 -5.48 13.64 11.82
CA PHE A 525 -6.06 12.29 11.89
C PHE A 525 -4.98 11.22 12.00
N MET A 526 -3.94 11.28 11.16
CA MET A 526 -2.82 10.33 11.20
C MET A 526 -2.07 10.36 12.54
N ILE A 527 -1.78 11.55 13.07
CA ILE A 527 -1.13 11.71 14.38
C ILE A 527 -2.01 11.15 15.50
N ASP A 528 -3.30 11.50 15.51
CA ASP A 528 -4.27 11.02 16.50
C ASP A 528 -4.43 9.51 16.46
N SER A 529 -4.49 8.92 15.26
CA SER A 529 -4.61 7.49 15.03
C SER A 529 -3.37 6.73 15.53
N VAL A 530 -2.17 7.12 15.11
CA VAL A 530 -0.92 6.48 15.56
C VAL A 530 -0.76 6.60 17.08
N THR A 531 -1.06 7.77 17.65
CA THR A 531 -0.96 7.96 19.12
C THR A 531 -2.03 7.18 19.89
N TYR A 532 -3.22 7.01 19.31
CA TYR A 532 -4.26 6.13 19.86
C TYR A 532 -3.77 4.67 19.92
N TRP A 533 -3.28 4.13 18.80
CA TRP A 533 -2.75 2.78 18.75
C TRP A 533 -1.56 2.56 19.70
N ALA A 534 -0.64 3.54 19.78
CA ALA A 534 0.50 3.47 20.68
C ALA A 534 0.10 3.44 22.16
N LYS A 535 -0.96 4.22 22.56
CA LYS A 535 -1.41 4.32 23.96
C LYS A 535 -2.38 3.21 24.32
N GLU A 536 -3.41 3.00 23.50
CA GLU A 536 -4.52 2.09 23.82
C GLU A 536 -4.10 0.62 23.72
N TYR A 537 -3.22 0.28 22.74
CA TYR A 537 -2.77 -1.08 22.52
C TYR A 537 -1.30 -1.33 22.91
N ASN A 538 -0.64 -0.36 23.52
CA ASN A 538 0.79 -0.45 23.92
C ASN A 538 1.72 -0.84 22.77
N LEU A 539 1.47 -0.43 21.53
CA LEU A 539 2.30 -0.79 20.40
C LEU A 539 3.69 -0.18 20.46
N ASP A 540 4.66 -0.89 19.90
CA ASP A 540 6.10 -0.57 19.98
C ASP A 540 6.70 -0.08 18.67
N GLY A 541 5.92 -0.04 17.61
CA GLY A 541 6.35 0.47 16.31
C GLY A 541 5.22 0.53 15.29
N PHE A 542 5.50 1.25 14.19
CA PHE A 542 4.59 1.38 13.06
C PHE A 542 5.36 1.30 11.75
N ARG A 543 4.88 0.45 10.85
CA ARG A 543 5.31 0.40 9.45
C ARG A 543 4.30 1.15 8.61
N PHE A 544 4.76 2.14 7.84
CA PHE A 544 3.91 2.92 6.95
C PHE A 544 3.97 2.34 5.54
N ASP A 545 2.87 1.74 5.13
CA ASP A 545 2.65 1.30 3.77
C ASP A 545 2.77 2.48 2.81
N LEU A 546 3.47 2.29 1.66
CA LEU A 546 3.69 3.31 0.65
C LEU A 546 3.98 4.71 1.26
N MET A 547 4.91 4.76 2.23
CA MET A 547 5.24 5.97 2.99
C MET A 547 5.57 7.17 2.08
N GLY A 548 6.13 6.91 0.89
CA GLY A 548 6.45 7.93 -0.10
C GLY A 548 5.25 8.69 -0.69
N ILE A 549 4.01 8.25 -0.45
CA ILE A 549 2.79 9.00 -0.75
C ILE A 549 2.62 10.18 0.22
N HIS A 550 3.07 10.03 1.47
CA HIS A 550 2.92 11.07 2.48
C HIS A 550 3.96 12.18 2.32
N ASP A 551 3.71 13.32 2.95
CA ASP A 551 4.68 14.37 3.11
C ASP A 551 5.58 14.12 4.34
N TYR A 552 6.85 14.53 4.25
CA TYR A 552 7.82 14.30 5.32
C TYR A 552 7.51 15.07 6.61
N GLU A 553 6.81 16.20 6.54
CA GLU A 553 6.42 16.96 7.73
C GLU A 553 5.42 16.20 8.57
N THR A 554 4.42 15.57 7.94
CA THR A 554 3.47 14.68 8.62
C THR A 554 4.19 13.53 9.32
N MET A 555 5.16 12.91 8.65
CA MET A 555 5.95 11.84 9.24
C MET A 555 6.78 12.32 10.45
N ASN A 556 7.37 13.50 10.36
CA ASN A 556 8.12 14.11 11.46
C ASN A 556 7.22 14.48 12.65
N GLU A 557 6.01 15.01 12.41
CA GLU A 557 5.06 15.30 13.49
C GLU A 557 4.56 14.01 14.16
N ILE A 558 4.35 12.92 13.41
CA ILE A 558 4.07 11.59 13.97
C ILE A 558 5.25 11.13 14.84
N ARG A 559 6.51 11.23 14.34
CA ARG A 559 7.72 10.87 15.12
C ARG A 559 7.78 11.63 16.43
N LYS A 560 7.53 12.93 16.38
CA LYS A 560 7.51 13.80 17.56
C LYS A 560 6.42 13.40 18.55
N ALA A 561 5.21 13.10 18.07
CA ALA A 561 4.08 12.70 18.90
C ALA A 561 4.33 11.37 19.63
N VAL A 562 4.86 10.36 18.93
CA VAL A 562 5.15 9.06 19.55
C VAL A 562 6.36 9.14 20.50
N ASN A 563 7.32 10.04 20.26
CA ASN A 563 8.44 10.29 21.20
C ASN A 563 7.95 10.81 22.55
N GLN A 564 6.85 11.54 22.58
CA GLN A 564 6.23 12.01 23.82
C GLN A 564 5.56 10.88 24.61
N ILE A 565 5.20 9.78 23.94
CA ILE A 565 4.62 8.59 24.58
C ILE A 565 5.73 7.66 25.04
N ASP A 566 6.61 7.27 24.13
CA ASP A 566 7.72 6.36 24.35
C ASP A 566 8.74 6.54 23.22
N PRO A 567 9.94 7.10 23.48
CA PRO A 567 10.94 7.33 22.45
C PRO A 567 11.53 6.03 21.85
N SER A 568 11.27 4.89 22.47
CA SER A 568 11.67 3.58 21.97
C SER A 568 10.72 2.97 20.92
N ILE A 569 9.61 3.65 20.59
CA ILE A 569 8.74 3.26 19.49
C ILE A 569 9.48 3.47 18.16
N ILE A 570 9.62 2.41 17.37
CA ILE A 570 10.26 2.49 16.06
C ILE A 570 9.25 2.90 14.98
N LEU A 571 9.70 3.73 14.03
CA LEU A 571 8.93 4.09 12.84
C LEU A 571 9.74 3.73 11.60
N HIS A 572 9.07 3.08 10.65
CA HIS A 572 9.67 2.80 9.35
C HIS A 572 8.60 2.68 8.27
N GLY A 573 9.01 2.67 7.02
CA GLY A 573 8.04 2.50 5.94
C GLY A 573 8.67 2.40 4.57
N GLU A 574 7.81 2.24 3.58
CA GLU A 574 8.16 2.14 2.17
C GLU A 574 8.36 3.53 1.57
N GLY A 575 9.59 4.01 1.64
CA GLY A 575 9.99 5.32 1.12
C GLY A 575 10.22 5.34 -0.39
N TRP A 576 9.37 4.71 -1.17
CA TRP A 576 9.45 4.71 -2.64
C TRP A 576 9.13 6.08 -3.23
N ASP A 577 9.76 6.42 -4.36
CA ASP A 577 9.45 7.64 -5.10
C ASP A 577 8.23 7.40 -6.01
N LEU A 578 7.05 7.62 -5.46
CA LEU A 578 5.77 7.33 -6.10
C LEU A 578 5.22 8.55 -6.85
N ASN A 579 4.46 8.31 -7.92
CA ASN A 579 3.90 9.36 -8.77
C ASN A 579 2.58 9.91 -8.21
N THR A 580 2.66 10.65 -7.10
CA THR A 580 1.52 11.39 -6.53
C THR A 580 1.71 12.89 -6.79
N PRO A 581 0.64 13.70 -6.94
CA PRO A 581 0.73 15.16 -7.16
C PRO A 581 1.13 15.91 -5.88
N LEU A 582 2.32 15.61 -5.38
CA LEU A 582 3.01 16.27 -4.28
C LEU A 582 4.41 16.62 -4.78
N ALA A 583 4.91 17.82 -4.48
CA ALA A 583 6.24 18.23 -4.89
C ALA A 583 7.32 17.25 -4.38
N ALA A 584 8.28 16.91 -5.22
CA ALA A 584 9.26 15.85 -4.94
C ALA A 584 10.04 16.07 -3.64
N GLU A 585 10.37 17.32 -3.32
CA GLU A 585 11.08 17.73 -2.12
C GLU A 585 10.24 17.64 -0.83
N LEU A 586 8.93 17.41 -0.93
CA LEU A 586 8.02 17.26 0.20
C LEU A 586 7.70 15.80 0.50
N LYS A 587 7.96 14.88 -0.42
CA LYS A 587 7.63 13.46 -0.26
C LYS A 587 8.44 12.78 0.85
N ALA A 588 7.79 11.91 1.61
CA ALA A 588 8.43 11.09 2.64
C ALA A 588 9.14 9.85 2.02
N ASN A 589 9.98 10.08 1.02
CA ASN A 589 10.70 9.03 0.32
C ASN A 589 12.19 8.96 0.70
N GLN A 590 12.88 7.93 0.23
CA GLN A 590 14.31 7.71 0.51
C GLN A 590 15.20 8.88 0.09
N LYS A 591 14.83 9.62 -0.97
CA LYS A 591 15.62 10.78 -1.43
C LYS A 591 15.62 11.93 -0.43
N ASN A 592 14.59 12.02 0.40
CA ASN A 592 14.41 13.01 1.46
C ASN A 592 14.71 12.44 2.86
N ALA A 593 15.35 11.27 2.98
CA ALA A 593 15.59 10.61 4.26
C ALA A 593 16.36 11.49 5.26
N GLU A 594 17.24 12.38 4.78
CA GLU A 594 17.98 13.35 5.63
C GLU A 594 17.05 14.26 6.44
N LYS A 595 15.82 14.50 5.97
CA LYS A 595 14.81 15.32 6.64
C LYS A 595 14.01 14.54 7.69
N MET A 596 14.16 13.22 7.77
CA MET A 596 13.33 12.31 8.57
C MET A 596 14.16 11.48 9.57
N LYS A 597 14.75 12.15 10.57
CA LYS A 597 15.50 11.45 11.62
C LYS A 597 14.60 10.54 12.45
N GLY A 598 15.10 9.33 12.78
CA GLY A 598 14.39 8.35 13.57
C GLY A 598 13.24 7.68 12.83
N ILE A 599 13.24 7.74 11.49
CA ILE A 599 12.28 7.04 10.61
C ILE A 599 13.09 6.23 9.59
N ALA A 600 12.92 4.92 9.60
CA ALA A 600 13.66 4.02 8.72
C ALA A 600 12.93 3.75 7.40
N HIS A 601 13.71 3.41 6.39
CA HIS A 601 13.23 3.11 5.03
C HIS A 601 13.66 1.70 4.62
N PHE A 602 12.80 0.97 3.94
CA PHE A 602 13.19 -0.28 3.29
C PHE A 602 14.28 -0.03 2.25
N ASN A 603 15.41 -0.69 2.39
CA ASN A 603 16.56 -0.52 1.50
C ASN A 603 16.49 -1.49 0.32
N ASP A 604 15.91 -1.04 -0.79
CA ASP A 604 15.83 -1.82 -2.03
C ASP A 604 17.19 -2.05 -2.69
N ASN A 605 18.17 -1.21 -2.40
CA ASN A 605 19.52 -1.36 -2.95
C ASN A 605 20.17 -2.68 -2.54
N ILE A 606 20.15 -3.02 -1.23
CA ILE A 606 20.68 -4.31 -0.76
C ILE A 606 19.78 -5.48 -1.16
N ARG A 607 18.45 -5.33 -1.12
CA ARG A 607 17.49 -6.36 -1.54
C ARG A 607 17.80 -6.84 -2.96
N ASP A 608 17.80 -5.91 -3.91
CA ASP A 608 18.03 -6.21 -5.32
C ASP A 608 19.49 -6.53 -5.60
N GLY A 609 20.40 -5.97 -4.82
CA GLY A 609 21.83 -6.33 -4.86
C GLY A 609 22.06 -7.80 -4.54
N LEU A 610 21.33 -8.35 -3.59
CA LEU A 610 21.45 -9.74 -3.15
C LEU A 610 20.80 -10.71 -4.15
N LYS A 611 19.50 -10.53 -4.47
CA LYS A 611 18.70 -11.53 -5.20
C LYS A 611 18.34 -11.16 -6.65
N GLY A 612 18.69 -9.95 -7.11
CA GLY A 612 18.22 -9.36 -8.36
C GLY A 612 16.94 -8.52 -8.17
N SER A 613 16.62 -7.69 -9.17
CA SER A 613 15.45 -6.82 -9.15
C SER A 613 14.15 -7.59 -8.91
N VAL A 614 13.26 -7.03 -8.12
CA VAL A 614 11.90 -7.59 -7.93
C VAL A 614 10.98 -7.33 -9.12
N PHE A 615 11.32 -6.35 -9.97
CA PHE A 615 10.59 -6.02 -11.19
C PHE A 615 11.03 -6.86 -12.40
N GLU A 616 12.20 -7.51 -12.30
CA GLU A 616 12.77 -8.39 -13.33
C GLU A 616 12.88 -9.81 -12.76
N GLU A 617 11.87 -10.63 -13.01
CA GLU A 617 11.72 -11.95 -12.37
C GLU A 617 12.96 -12.84 -12.50
N LYS A 618 13.64 -12.81 -13.65
CA LYS A 618 14.80 -13.65 -13.95
C LYS A 618 16.15 -12.97 -13.75
N GLU A 619 16.18 -11.74 -13.24
CA GLU A 619 17.43 -11.07 -12.94
C GLU A 619 18.09 -11.68 -11.70
N ASN A 620 19.37 -12.03 -11.83
CA ASN A 620 20.21 -12.51 -10.75
C ASN A 620 20.78 -11.34 -9.94
N GLY A 621 21.15 -11.59 -8.69
CA GLY A 621 21.94 -10.70 -7.86
C GLY A 621 23.25 -11.35 -7.43
N PHE A 622 23.89 -10.82 -6.41
CA PHE A 622 25.20 -11.28 -5.92
C PHE A 622 25.21 -12.76 -5.52
N ILE A 623 24.20 -13.20 -4.75
CA ILE A 623 24.17 -14.56 -4.20
C ILE A 623 23.87 -15.65 -5.22
N ASN A 624 23.29 -15.29 -6.36
CA ASN A 624 22.77 -16.22 -7.36
C ASN A 624 23.37 -16.02 -8.77
N GLY A 625 24.56 -15.38 -8.84
CA GLY A 625 25.43 -15.47 -10.01
C GLY A 625 25.61 -14.20 -10.83
N LYS A 626 25.10 -13.03 -10.40
CA LYS A 626 25.40 -11.75 -11.05
C LYS A 626 26.78 -11.26 -10.61
N GLU A 627 27.65 -11.04 -11.60
CA GLU A 627 29.01 -10.54 -11.36
C GLU A 627 29.06 -9.02 -11.15
N ASN A 628 30.16 -8.53 -10.56
CA ASN A 628 30.43 -7.11 -10.33
C ASN A 628 29.40 -6.41 -9.43
N MET A 629 28.90 -7.15 -8.42
CA MET A 629 27.93 -6.63 -7.44
C MET A 629 28.61 -6.22 -6.11
N GLU A 630 29.93 -6.38 -6.00
CA GLU A 630 30.65 -6.20 -4.74
C GLU A 630 30.43 -4.82 -4.11
N ASP A 631 30.52 -3.75 -4.91
CA ASP A 631 30.36 -2.39 -4.40
C ASP A 631 28.92 -2.11 -3.93
N ARG A 632 27.93 -2.68 -4.62
CA ARG A 632 26.52 -2.61 -4.21
C ARG A 632 26.31 -3.31 -2.86
N ILE A 633 26.93 -4.49 -2.67
CA ILE A 633 26.87 -5.23 -1.40
C ILE A 633 27.63 -4.51 -0.30
N LYS A 634 28.81 -3.95 -0.58
CA LYS A 634 29.55 -3.13 0.40
C LYS A 634 28.72 -1.96 0.90
N LYS A 635 28.07 -1.22 -0.04
CA LYS A 635 27.14 -0.14 0.32
C LYS A 635 25.97 -0.64 1.16
N GLY A 636 25.42 -1.82 0.87
CA GLY A 636 24.37 -2.46 1.68
C GLY A 636 24.86 -2.82 3.09
N ILE A 637 26.07 -3.39 3.21
CA ILE A 637 26.70 -3.76 4.50
C ILE A 637 26.87 -2.53 5.38
N THR A 638 27.19 -1.37 4.83
CA THR A 638 27.32 -0.10 5.57
C THR A 638 26.01 0.66 5.76
N ALA A 639 24.84 0.01 5.55
CA ALA A 639 23.53 0.64 5.65
C ALA A 639 23.34 1.85 4.71
N GLY A 640 23.87 1.78 3.49
CA GLY A 640 23.79 2.88 2.52
C GLY A 640 24.67 4.09 2.88
N ILE A 641 25.44 4.02 3.96
CA ILE A 641 26.40 5.04 4.37
C ILE A 641 27.67 4.86 3.56
N ASP A 642 27.93 5.82 2.66
CA ASP A 642 29.13 5.81 1.84
C ASP A 642 30.34 6.26 2.68
N TYR A 643 31.26 5.35 2.89
CA TYR A 643 32.49 5.61 3.66
C TYR A 643 33.63 6.19 2.80
N ASP A 644 33.51 6.15 1.46
CA ASP A 644 34.55 6.64 0.56
C ASP A 644 34.28 8.06 0.04
N THR A 645 33.06 8.45 -0.29
CA THR A 645 32.76 9.62 -1.09
C THR A 645 31.90 10.69 -0.41
N ASN A 646 31.47 10.51 0.82
CA ASN A 646 30.45 11.37 1.48
C ASN A 646 29.09 11.45 0.76
N SER A 647 28.78 10.54 -0.15
CA SER A 647 27.53 10.46 -0.89
C SER A 647 26.53 9.50 -0.21
N SER A 648 26.44 9.57 1.11
CA SER A 648 25.54 8.69 1.88
C SER A 648 24.08 8.93 1.48
N THR A 649 23.34 7.85 1.23
CA THR A 649 21.89 7.91 1.01
C THR A 649 21.17 8.25 2.31
N TYR A 650 21.69 7.76 3.44
CA TYR A 650 21.13 7.95 4.79
C TYR A 650 22.14 8.62 5.71
N GLN A 651 21.67 9.32 6.75
CA GLN A 651 22.51 10.03 7.70
C GLN A 651 23.04 9.12 8.82
N ASP A 652 22.21 8.19 9.29
CA ASP A 652 22.53 7.24 10.34
C ASP A 652 21.90 5.87 10.08
N PRO A 653 22.45 4.77 10.63
CA PRO A 653 21.96 3.41 10.39
C PRO A 653 20.52 3.17 10.90
N GLU A 654 20.03 3.96 11.85
CA GLU A 654 18.64 3.90 12.33
C GLU A 654 17.61 4.19 11.22
N GLN A 655 18.02 4.80 10.10
CA GLN A 655 17.16 5.12 8.97
C GLN A 655 17.02 3.98 7.96
N VAL A 656 17.62 2.83 8.21
CA VAL A 656 17.76 1.78 7.20
C VAL A 656 17.22 0.45 7.68
N LEU A 657 16.21 -0.09 6.97
CA LEU A 657 15.84 -1.50 7.06
C LEU A 657 16.65 -2.30 6.06
N THR A 658 17.44 -3.25 6.57
CA THR A 658 18.21 -4.19 5.77
C THR A 658 17.43 -5.48 5.60
N TYR A 659 17.06 -5.85 4.37
CA TYR A 659 16.20 -6.99 4.10
C TYR A 659 16.47 -7.61 2.73
N VAL A 660 15.92 -8.80 2.49
CA VAL A 660 16.02 -9.49 1.20
C VAL A 660 14.65 -9.92 0.66
N GLU A 661 13.70 -10.19 1.53
CA GLU A 661 12.31 -10.49 1.17
C GLU A 661 11.33 -9.91 2.19
N ALA A 662 10.10 -9.71 1.78
CA ALA A 662 8.94 -9.30 2.56
C ALA A 662 7.70 -10.07 2.07
N HIS A 663 6.52 -9.71 2.55
CA HIS A 663 5.27 -10.30 2.04
C HIS A 663 5.05 -10.03 0.55
N ASP A 664 5.51 -8.86 0.05
CA ASP A 664 5.46 -8.46 -1.36
C ASP A 664 6.51 -9.17 -2.21
N ASN A 665 6.17 -9.41 -3.47
CA ASN A 665 6.99 -10.04 -4.47
C ASN A 665 7.33 -11.51 -4.14
N HIS A 666 8.23 -12.13 -4.91
CA HIS A 666 8.66 -13.51 -4.67
C HIS A 666 9.39 -13.63 -3.33
N THR A 667 9.13 -14.72 -2.58
CA THR A 667 10.03 -15.14 -1.51
C THR A 667 11.45 -15.32 -2.06
N LEU A 668 12.46 -15.31 -1.20
CA LEU A 668 13.82 -15.56 -1.66
C LEU A 668 13.95 -16.94 -2.30
N TRP A 669 13.29 -17.95 -1.73
CA TRP A 669 13.29 -19.30 -2.30
C TRP A 669 12.70 -19.34 -3.71
N ASP A 670 11.51 -18.77 -3.90
CA ASP A 670 10.83 -18.75 -5.20
C ASP A 670 11.64 -17.96 -6.25
N LYS A 671 12.25 -16.84 -5.84
CA LYS A 671 13.16 -16.07 -6.70
C LYS A 671 14.36 -16.90 -7.14
N LEU A 672 14.98 -17.69 -6.25
CA LEU A 672 16.11 -18.57 -6.58
C LEU A 672 15.69 -19.71 -7.50
N GLU A 673 14.48 -20.24 -7.39
CA GLU A 673 13.95 -21.24 -8.33
C GLU A 673 13.79 -20.66 -9.75
N LEU A 674 13.30 -19.43 -9.84
CA LEU A 674 13.10 -18.73 -11.12
C LEU A 674 14.43 -18.34 -11.80
N THR A 675 15.38 -17.85 -11.02
CA THR A 675 16.66 -17.35 -11.56
C THR A 675 17.67 -18.46 -11.81
N ASN A 676 17.60 -19.56 -11.05
CA ASN A 676 18.56 -20.65 -11.08
C ASN A 676 17.85 -22.03 -11.19
N PRO A 677 17.05 -22.27 -12.24
CA PRO A 677 16.25 -23.49 -12.34
C PRO A 677 17.08 -24.78 -12.49
N GLY A 678 18.34 -24.67 -12.92
CA GLY A 678 19.26 -25.79 -13.02
C GLY A 678 19.95 -26.21 -11.73
N ASP A 679 19.80 -25.39 -10.64
CA ASP A 679 20.41 -25.73 -9.35
C ASP A 679 19.52 -26.66 -8.54
N ASN A 680 20.14 -27.53 -7.76
CA ASN A 680 19.42 -28.34 -6.78
C ASN A 680 19.17 -27.58 -5.46
N ASP A 681 18.34 -28.13 -4.61
CA ASP A 681 17.94 -27.51 -3.33
C ASP A 681 19.12 -27.24 -2.40
N GLU A 682 20.17 -28.06 -2.41
CA GLU A 682 21.35 -27.82 -1.55
C GLU A 682 22.10 -26.55 -1.98
N VAL A 683 22.22 -26.29 -3.26
CA VAL A 683 22.81 -25.05 -3.79
C VAL A 683 21.92 -23.84 -3.45
N ARG A 684 20.59 -23.97 -3.60
CA ARG A 684 19.63 -22.90 -3.21
C ARG A 684 19.68 -22.61 -1.72
N LYS A 685 19.80 -23.64 -0.85
CA LYS A 685 20.01 -23.46 0.60
C LYS A 685 21.29 -22.70 0.91
N GLN A 686 22.38 -22.96 0.18
CA GLN A 686 23.64 -22.24 0.36
C GLN A 686 23.49 -20.76 -0.01
N MET A 687 22.87 -20.45 -1.17
CA MET A 687 22.56 -19.07 -1.57
C MET A 687 21.69 -18.36 -0.53
N HIS A 688 20.68 -19.02 -0.03
CA HIS A 688 19.76 -18.49 0.98
C HIS A 688 20.46 -18.21 2.29
N LYS A 689 21.32 -19.13 2.79
CA LYS A 689 22.15 -18.91 3.99
C LYS A 689 23.17 -17.81 3.81
N LEU A 690 23.79 -17.70 2.62
CA LEU A 690 24.70 -16.60 2.28
C LEU A 690 23.99 -15.26 2.38
N SER A 691 22.79 -15.15 1.80
CA SER A 691 21.96 -13.93 1.89
C SER A 691 21.64 -13.56 3.33
N SER A 692 21.17 -14.52 4.14
CA SER A 692 20.85 -14.31 5.55
C SER A 692 22.07 -13.89 6.38
N SER A 693 23.26 -14.43 6.05
CA SER A 693 24.51 -14.05 6.71
C SER A 693 24.91 -12.62 6.37
N ILE A 694 24.80 -12.20 5.10
CA ILE A 694 25.07 -10.81 4.69
C ILE A 694 24.10 -9.87 5.42
N LEU A 695 22.81 -10.19 5.42
CA LEU A 695 21.76 -9.40 6.06
C LEU A 695 22.05 -9.18 7.57
N LEU A 696 22.29 -10.26 8.33
CA LEU A 696 22.47 -10.19 9.79
C LEU A 696 23.84 -9.70 10.25
N THR A 697 24.82 -9.62 9.34
CA THR A 697 26.13 -9.00 9.62
C THR A 697 26.26 -7.58 9.07
N SER A 698 25.26 -7.08 8.34
CA SER A 698 25.18 -5.70 7.86
C SER A 698 24.75 -4.75 8.97
N GLN A 699 25.05 -3.47 8.80
CA GLN A 699 24.55 -2.39 9.65
C GLN A 699 23.09 -2.06 9.32
N GLY A 700 22.44 -1.21 10.13
CA GLY A 700 21.00 -0.90 10.03
C GLY A 700 20.13 -1.87 10.83
N ILE A 701 18.85 -1.88 10.55
CA ILE A 701 17.82 -2.67 11.25
C ILE A 701 17.47 -3.88 10.38
N PRO A 702 17.80 -5.12 10.75
CA PRO A 702 17.43 -6.30 9.97
C PRO A 702 15.94 -6.58 10.05
N PHE A 703 15.40 -6.92 8.87
CA PHE A 703 14.02 -7.29 8.68
C PHE A 703 13.92 -8.67 8.01
N LEU A 704 13.10 -9.55 8.57
CA LEU A 704 12.91 -10.92 8.14
C LEU A 704 11.44 -11.15 7.83
N HIS A 705 11.15 -11.76 6.69
CA HIS A 705 9.82 -12.28 6.37
C HIS A 705 9.57 -13.59 7.13
N ALA A 706 8.38 -13.77 7.72
CA ALA A 706 8.06 -15.00 8.46
C ALA A 706 8.16 -16.24 7.55
N GLY A 707 8.99 -17.18 7.98
CA GLY A 707 9.30 -18.40 7.23
C GLY A 707 10.56 -18.31 6.39
N GLN A 708 11.21 -17.15 6.28
CA GLN A 708 12.51 -17.01 5.62
C GLN A 708 13.52 -17.98 6.21
N GLU A 709 13.51 -18.20 7.52
CA GLU A 709 14.42 -19.08 8.24
C GLU A 709 14.27 -20.57 7.87
N PHE A 710 13.14 -20.95 7.28
CA PHE A 710 12.89 -22.31 6.77
C PHE A 710 12.54 -22.32 5.27
N MET A 711 13.08 -21.37 4.51
CA MET A 711 13.00 -21.36 3.05
C MET A 711 11.56 -21.28 2.53
N ARG A 712 10.72 -20.39 3.11
CA ARG A 712 9.31 -20.25 2.74
C ARG A 712 9.14 -20.11 1.24
N THR A 713 8.17 -20.85 0.69
CA THR A 713 7.70 -20.70 -0.69
C THR A 713 6.23 -20.26 -0.70
N LYS A 714 5.89 -19.49 -1.68
CA LYS A 714 4.50 -19.19 -2.10
C LYS A 714 4.23 -19.81 -3.47
N TYR A 715 5.02 -20.83 -3.83
CA TYR A 715 4.91 -21.57 -5.08
C TYR A 715 4.99 -20.68 -6.33
N GLY A 716 5.81 -19.64 -6.27
CA GLY A 716 6.00 -18.67 -7.36
C GLY A 716 4.94 -17.57 -7.44
N ASP A 717 3.99 -17.51 -6.50
CA ASP A 717 3.03 -16.40 -6.45
C ASP A 717 3.68 -15.16 -5.83
N HIS A 718 3.97 -14.18 -6.69
CA HIS A 718 4.63 -12.93 -6.30
C HIS A 718 3.65 -11.88 -5.75
N ASN A 719 2.34 -12.08 -5.90
CA ASN A 719 1.31 -11.13 -5.47
C ASN A 719 0.13 -11.85 -4.82
N SER A 720 0.41 -12.53 -3.72
CA SER A 720 -0.49 -13.46 -3.06
C SER A 720 -1.52 -12.79 -2.12
N TYR A 721 -1.81 -11.48 -2.30
CA TYR A 721 -2.64 -10.69 -1.37
C TYR A 721 -4.06 -11.24 -1.13
N LYS A 722 -4.61 -11.97 -2.10
CA LYS A 722 -5.92 -12.65 -2.02
C LYS A 722 -5.86 -14.13 -2.38
N SER A 723 -4.65 -14.68 -2.51
CA SER A 723 -4.46 -16.10 -2.79
C SER A 723 -4.87 -16.93 -1.58
N PRO A 724 -5.30 -18.20 -1.76
CA PRO A 724 -5.83 -19.00 -0.68
C PRO A 724 -4.81 -19.30 0.42
N ASP A 725 -5.30 -19.76 1.56
CA ASP A 725 -4.47 -20.17 2.71
C ASP A 725 -3.34 -21.13 2.34
N SER A 726 -3.57 -22.05 1.40
CA SER A 726 -2.56 -23.02 0.93
C SER A 726 -1.31 -22.38 0.33
N ILE A 727 -1.42 -21.15 -0.18
CA ILE A 727 -0.29 -20.36 -0.70
C ILE A 727 0.36 -19.54 0.42
N ASN A 728 -0.47 -18.93 1.29
CA ASN A 728 -0.02 -17.94 2.26
C ASN A 728 0.35 -18.50 3.63
N GLN A 729 -0.18 -19.66 4.02
CA GLN A 729 0.06 -20.24 5.35
C GLN A 729 1.53 -20.51 5.64
N MET A 730 1.91 -20.41 6.91
CA MET A 730 3.19 -20.91 7.40
C MET A 730 3.23 -22.43 7.31
N ASP A 731 4.12 -22.99 6.50
CA ASP A 731 4.27 -24.44 6.32
C ASP A 731 5.14 -25.04 7.42
N TRP A 732 4.48 -25.57 8.45
CA TRP A 732 5.15 -26.15 9.60
C TRP A 732 5.80 -27.53 9.31
N LEU A 733 5.41 -28.22 8.24
CA LEU A 733 6.11 -29.41 7.76
C LEU A 733 7.45 -29.01 7.12
N ARG A 734 7.42 -27.95 6.29
CA ARG A 734 8.63 -27.36 5.71
C ARG A 734 9.58 -26.86 6.82
N ARG A 735 9.03 -26.23 7.88
CA ARG A 735 9.81 -25.84 9.05
C ARG A 735 10.52 -27.04 9.70
N ALA A 736 9.90 -28.21 9.81
CA ALA A 736 10.54 -29.42 10.33
C ALA A 736 11.64 -29.92 9.39
N THR A 737 11.35 -29.96 8.08
CA THR A 737 12.31 -30.38 7.04
C THR A 737 13.59 -29.54 7.03
N PHE A 738 13.46 -28.20 7.17
CA PHE A 738 14.59 -27.26 7.13
C PHE A 738 15.11 -26.87 8.53
N ASN A 739 15.07 -27.77 9.50
CA ASN A 739 15.46 -27.48 10.88
C ASN A 739 16.90 -26.98 11.02
N ASN A 740 17.84 -27.49 10.20
CA ASN A 740 19.24 -27.06 10.22
C ASN A 740 19.39 -25.60 9.77
N GLU A 741 18.58 -25.16 8.81
CA GLU A 741 18.56 -23.80 8.30
C GLU A 741 17.96 -22.83 9.32
N VAL A 742 16.93 -23.27 10.06
CA VAL A 742 16.41 -22.53 11.23
C VAL A 742 17.47 -22.37 12.30
N ASP A 743 18.22 -23.41 12.63
CA ASP A 743 19.29 -23.32 13.63
C ASP A 743 20.44 -22.42 13.14
N TYR A 744 20.73 -22.42 11.86
CA TYR A 744 21.69 -21.46 11.27
C TYR A 744 21.24 -20.02 11.44
N MET A 745 19.98 -19.71 11.11
CA MET A 745 19.39 -18.37 11.28
C MET A 745 19.40 -17.93 12.76
N LYS A 746 19.02 -18.81 13.68
CA LYS A 746 19.09 -18.57 15.14
C LYS A 746 20.52 -18.21 15.57
N GLY A 747 21.50 -18.92 15.04
CA GLY A 747 22.91 -18.64 15.33
C GLY A 747 23.37 -17.27 14.85
N LEU A 748 22.93 -16.82 13.68
CA LEU A 748 23.19 -15.49 13.16
C LEU A 748 22.51 -14.39 14.01
N ILE A 749 21.26 -14.62 14.42
CA ILE A 749 20.51 -13.73 15.32
C ILE A 749 21.23 -13.62 16.68
N GLU A 750 21.67 -14.75 17.26
CA GLU A 750 22.45 -14.77 18.50
C GLU A 750 23.78 -14.00 18.37
N LEU A 751 24.51 -14.20 17.26
CA LEU A 751 25.73 -13.48 16.94
C LEU A 751 25.50 -11.96 16.97
N ARG A 752 24.50 -11.48 16.19
CA ARG A 752 24.17 -10.06 16.10
C ARG A 752 23.77 -9.47 17.45
N LYS A 753 22.92 -10.17 18.22
CA LYS A 753 22.48 -9.70 19.56
C LYS A 753 23.65 -9.61 20.57
N LYS A 754 24.61 -10.50 20.45
CA LYS A 754 25.75 -10.55 21.36
C LYS A 754 26.78 -9.47 21.09
N TYR A 755 27.08 -9.17 19.82
CA TYR A 755 28.20 -8.32 19.43
C TYR A 755 27.74 -6.99 18.86
N SER A 756 28.21 -5.89 19.49
CA SER A 756 27.87 -4.52 19.10
C SER A 756 28.43 -4.13 17.73
N ALA A 757 29.45 -4.78 17.25
CA ALA A 757 30.08 -4.58 15.95
C ALA A 757 29.04 -4.62 14.79
N PHE A 758 28.03 -5.49 14.89
CA PHE A 758 27.02 -5.66 13.83
C PHE A 758 25.79 -4.74 13.96
N ARG A 759 25.77 -3.81 14.92
CA ARG A 759 24.65 -2.91 15.21
C ARG A 759 25.13 -1.56 15.74
N MET A 760 25.99 -0.93 14.95
CA MET A 760 26.50 0.41 15.22
C MET A 760 25.36 1.42 15.15
N THR A 761 25.43 2.46 15.96
CA THR A 761 24.34 3.44 16.14
C THR A 761 24.63 4.79 15.50
N SER A 762 25.72 4.92 14.75
CA SER A 762 26.03 6.16 14.04
C SER A 762 26.86 5.95 12.77
N ALA A 763 26.68 6.83 11.82
CA ALA A 763 27.47 6.87 10.60
C ALA A 763 28.99 7.02 10.89
N ALA A 764 29.34 7.81 11.90
CA ALA A 764 30.73 8.00 12.31
C ALA A 764 31.41 6.69 12.75
N GLN A 765 30.69 5.84 13.50
CA GLN A 765 31.21 4.52 13.87
C GLN A 765 31.41 3.64 12.62
N ILE A 766 30.42 3.58 11.72
CA ILE A 766 30.52 2.77 10.50
C ILE A 766 31.74 3.20 9.67
N LYS A 767 31.90 4.51 9.44
CA LYS A 767 33.02 5.07 8.65
C LYS A 767 34.40 4.79 9.24
N THR A 768 34.51 4.65 10.55
CA THR A 768 35.81 4.48 11.22
C THR A 768 36.11 3.03 11.60
N GLN A 769 35.08 2.19 11.78
CA GLN A 769 35.22 0.85 12.34
C GLN A 769 34.93 -0.28 11.32
N VAL A 770 34.42 0.01 10.12
CA VAL A 770 34.26 -0.96 9.04
C VAL A 770 35.29 -0.67 7.96
N SER A 771 36.12 -1.66 7.63
CA SER A 771 37.16 -1.53 6.60
C SER A 771 37.12 -2.71 5.65
N PHE A 772 36.87 -2.48 4.35
CA PHE A 772 36.92 -3.55 3.36
C PHE A 772 38.35 -3.94 3.04
N ILE A 773 38.60 -5.25 2.92
CA ILE A 773 39.89 -5.82 2.61
C ILE A 773 39.90 -6.47 1.23
N GLY A 774 41.06 -6.67 0.64
CA GLY A 774 41.21 -7.32 -0.66
C GLY A 774 40.60 -8.72 -0.67
N ALA A 775 39.72 -8.99 -1.65
CA ALA A 775 39.06 -10.27 -1.86
C ALA A 775 38.99 -10.63 -3.36
N PRO A 776 38.92 -11.91 -3.71
CA PRO A 776 38.69 -12.35 -5.09
C PRO A 776 37.37 -11.79 -5.66
N LYS A 777 37.21 -11.80 -6.99
CA LYS A 777 35.97 -11.43 -7.67
C LYS A 777 34.77 -12.20 -7.09
N ASN A 778 33.60 -11.57 -7.06
CA ASN A 778 32.36 -12.11 -6.48
C ASN A 778 32.49 -12.49 -4.99
N THR A 779 33.37 -11.81 -4.28
CA THR A 779 33.59 -11.98 -2.84
C THR A 779 33.68 -10.62 -2.18
N VAL A 780 33.03 -10.46 -1.04
CA VAL A 780 33.17 -9.27 -0.17
C VAL A 780 33.77 -9.68 1.15
N ALA A 781 34.88 -9.04 1.53
CA ALA A 781 35.53 -9.26 2.82
C ALA A 781 35.82 -7.92 3.50
N TYR A 782 35.66 -7.89 4.82
CA TYR A 782 35.86 -6.68 5.61
C TYR A 782 36.26 -7.02 7.05
N THR A 783 36.92 -6.07 7.70
CA THR A 783 37.10 -6.07 9.14
C THR A 783 36.11 -5.14 9.80
N ILE A 784 35.70 -5.46 11.02
CA ILE A 784 34.77 -4.66 11.77
C ILE A 784 35.16 -4.66 13.27
N GLU A 785 35.20 -3.47 13.84
CA GLU A 785 35.50 -3.26 15.25
C GLU A 785 34.22 -2.89 16.00
N GLY A 786 34.01 -3.47 17.18
CA GLY A 786 32.94 -3.08 18.08
C GLY A 786 33.47 -2.50 19.37
N ASN A 787 32.82 -2.81 20.48
CA ASN A 787 33.27 -2.45 21.81
C ASN A 787 34.57 -3.19 22.15
N LYS A 788 35.19 -2.93 23.34
CA LYS A 788 36.43 -3.56 23.79
C LYS A 788 36.48 -5.07 23.49
N ASN A 789 37.54 -5.50 22.81
CA ASN A 789 37.80 -6.88 22.38
C ASN A 789 36.85 -7.44 21.30
N GLU A 790 36.12 -6.61 20.59
CA GLU A 790 35.33 -6.99 19.42
C GLU A 790 36.08 -6.58 18.13
N TYR A 791 36.89 -7.49 17.60
CA TYR A 791 37.53 -7.34 16.29
C TYR A 791 37.23 -8.57 15.45
N PHE A 792 36.58 -8.35 14.31
CA PHE A 792 36.15 -9.43 13.43
C PHE A 792 36.71 -9.27 12.03
N THR A 793 36.85 -10.39 11.34
CA THR A 793 36.93 -10.46 9.89
C THR A 793 35.71 -11.23 9.39
N VAL A 794 35.01 -10.65 8.41
CA VAL A 794 33.83 -11.22 7.75
C VAL A 794 34.16 -11.41 6.29
N ALA A 795 33.78 -12.55 5.72
CA ALA A 795 33.94 -12.84 4.29
C ALA A 795 32.69 -13.52 3.74
N HIS A 796 32.18 -13.02 2.63
CA HIS A 796 31.04 -13.53 1.90
C HIS A 796 31.47 -13.93 0.48
N ASN A 797 31.48 -15.22 0.21
CA ASN A 797 31.87 -15.79 -1.09
C ASN A 797 30.61 -16.19 -1.90
N ALA A 798 30.35 -15.50 -2.99
CA ALA A 798 29.27 -15.81 -3.94
C ALA A 798 29.73 -16.67 -5.12
N ASN A 799 31.00 -17.05 -5.17
CA ASN A 799 31.49 -17.99 -6.19
C ASN A 799 30.98 -19.40 -5.92
N ARG A 800 30.86 -20.19 -7.01
CA ARG A 800 30.55 -21.63 -6.92
C ARG A 800 31.76 -22.50 -6.58
N GLU A 801 32.87 -21.86 -6.30
CA GLU A 801 34.13 -22.47 -5.85
C GLU A 801 34.61 -21.83 -4.55
N ALA A 802 35.46 -22.54 -3.83
CA ALA A 802 36.06 -22.01 -2.63
C ALA A 802 37.15 -20.98 -2.97
N VAL A 803 37.21 -19.89 -2.23
CA VAL A 803 38.19 -18.80 -2.38
C VAL A 803 39.08 -18.69 -1.18
N GLU A 804 40.32 -18.23 -1.38
CA GLU A 804 41.25 -17.92 -0.31
C GLU A 804 41.20 -16.45 0.08
N ILE A 805 41.06 -16.15 1.35
CA ILE A 805 41.07 -14.80 1.94
C ILE A 805 42.28 -14.67 2.87
N THR A 806 43.06 -13.59 2.67
CA THR A 806 44.17 -13.24 3.59
C THR A 806 43.59 -12.43 4.75
N LEU A 807 43.78 -12.95 5.97
CA LEU A 807 43.41 -12.29 7.21
C LEU A 807 44.35 -11.16 7.58
N PRO A 808 43.91 -10.12 8.30
CA PRO A 808 44.76 -8.97 8.69
C PRO A 808 45.98 -9.33 9.55
N SER A 809 45.93 -10.44 10.27
CA SER A 809 47.00 -10.91 11.12
C SER A 809 46.99 -12.44 11.25
N LYS A 810 48.08 -13.00 11.75
CA LYS A 810 48.06 -14.38 12.24
C LYS A 810 47.16 -14.48 13.46
N GLY A 811 46.41 -15.61 13.56
CA GLY A 811 45.50 -15.88 14.66
C GLY A 811 46.13 -15.88 16.06
N PRO A 812 45.36 -16.28 17.06
CA PRO A 812 44.21 -17.19 16.92
C PRO A 812 42.91 -16.49 16.58
N TRP A 813 42.27 -16.94 15.51
CA TRP A 813 40.96 -16.49 15.08
C TRP A 813 39.89 -17.52 15.46
N LYS A 814 38.89 -17.12 16.21
CA LYS A 814 37.72 -17.94 16.57
C LYS A 814 36.68 -17.85 15.45
N VAL A 815 36.43 -18.95 14.75
CA VAL A 815 35.37 -19.04 13.75
C VAL A 815 34.03 -19.14 14.47
N LEU A 816 33.11 -18.23 14.16
CA LEU A 816 31.76 -18.14 14.74
C LEU A 816 30.68 -18.51 13.73
N VAL A 817 30.96 -18.29 12.45
CA VAL A 817 30.05 -18.64 11.31
C VAL A 817 30.92 -19.27 10.25
N ASP A 818 30.46 -20.38 9.70
CA ASP A 818 30.99 -21.01 8.48
C ASP A 818 29.81 -21.41 7.54
N GLY A 819 30.08 -22.06 6.43
CA GLY A 819 29.04 -22.47 5.49
C GLY A 819 28.00 -23.46 6.04
N LYS A 820 28.20 -24.02 7.24
CA LYS A 820 27.35 -25.05 7.84
C LYS A 820 26.67 -24.61 9.12
N GLN A 821 27.38 -23.89 9.97
CA GLN A 821 26.93 -23.51 11.31
C GLN A 821 27.15 -22.01 11.57
N ALA A 822 26.30 -21.45 12.40
CA ALA A 822 26.42 -20.08 12.89
C ALA A 822 26.14 -20.04 14.41
N GLY A 823 26.79 -19.11 15.12
CA GLY A 823 26.53 -18.90 16.54
C GLY A 823 27.43 -17.86 17.17
N SER A 824 27.27 -17.66 18.46
CA SER A 824 28.08 -16.75 19.27
C SER A 824 29.20 -17.43 20.03
N LYS A 825 29.28 -18.76 19.98
CA LYS A 825 30.36 -19.59 20.54
C LYS A 825 31.28 -20.03 19.42
N PRO A 826 32.60 -20.14 19.68
CA PRO A 826 33.54 -20.63 18.67
C PRO A 826 33.22 -22.04 18.21
N LEU A 827 33.17 -22.23 16.90
CA LEU A 827 33.09 -23.54 16.26
C LEU A 827 34.48 -24.24 16.31
N TYR A 828 35.50 -23.51 15.93
CA TYR A 828 36.91 -23.91 15.99
C TYR A 828 37.81 -22.67 15.95
N VAL A 829 39.14 -22.89 16.00
CA VAL A 829 40.16 -21.80 15.96
C VAL A 829 41.09 -22.01 14.79
N VAL A 830 41.37 -20.91 14.06
CA VAL A 830 42.35 -20.83 12.98
C VAL A 830 43.59 -20.05 13.47
N HIS A 831 44.78 -20.59 13.25
CA HIS A 831 46.07 -19.96 13.64
C HIS A 831 46.82 -19.35 12.46
N ASP A 832 46.35 -19.61 11.24
CA ASP A 832 46.94 -19.09 10.02
C ASP A 832 46.46 -17.64 9.72
N ASN A 833 47.17 -16.97 8.80
CA ASN A 833 46.76 -15.70 8.25
C ASN A 833 45.95 -15.85 6.93
N LYS A 834 45.58 -17.06 6.58
CA LYS A 834 44.75 -17.38 5.38
C LYS A 834 43.65 -18.33 5.76
N ILE A 835 42.50 -18.14 5.17
CA ILE A 835 41.33 -19.02 5.26
C ILE A 835 40.80 -19.37 3.87
N LYS A 836 40.27 -20.59 3.77
CA LYS A 836 39.52 -21.03 2.59
C LYS A 836 38.03 -20.93 2.88
N VAL A 837 37.34 -20.00 2.21
CA VAL A 837 35.89 -19.79 2.34
C VAL A 837 35.19 -20.65 1.26
N PRO A 838 34.38 -21.64 1.64
CA PRO A 838 33.71 -22.52 0.68
C PRO A 838 32.80 -21.76 -0.30
N ALA A 839 32.39 -22.46 -1.37
CA ALA A 839 31.43 -21.94 -2.31
C ALA A 839 30.13 -21.48 -1.63
N LEU A 840 29.55 -20.39 -2.10
CA LEU A 840 28.24 -19.85 -1.67
C LEU A 840 28.10 -19.82 -0.14
N SER A 841 29.11 -19.28 0.57
CA SER A 841 29.12 -19.28 2.03
C SER A 841 29.69 -18.01 2.64
N SER A 842 29.45 -17.85 3.92
CA SER A 842 29.97 -16.76 4.74
C SER A 842 30.86 -17.30 5.85
N PHE A 843 31.89 -16.52 6.22
CA PHE A 843 32.72 -16.75 7.38
C PHE A 843 32.72 -15.51 8.29
N VAL A 844 32.53 -15.72 9.56
CA VAL A 844 32.71 -14.69 10.60
C VAL A 844 33.73 -15.20 11.60
N LEU A 845 34.84 -14.49 11.68
CA LEU A 845 35.96 -14.81 12.57
C LEU A 845 36.16 -13.68 13.56
N LYS A 846 36.35 -14.04 14.83
CA LYS A 846 36.69 -13.10 15.93
C LYS A 846 38.13 -13.30 16.35
N LEU A 847 38.94 -12.22 16.38
CA LEU A 847 40.27 -12.24 16.94
C LEU A 847 40.17 -12.47 18.47
N LYS A 848 41.06 -13.28 19.04
CA LYS A 848 41.00 -13.65 20.44
C LYS A 848 41.22 -12.44 21.38
#